data_fa91aade9e1573d9245e621d48a6650d
#
_entry.id   fa91aade9e1573d9245e621d48a6650d
#
_cell.length_a   1.000
_cell.length_b   1.000
_cell.length_c   1.000
_cell.angle_alpha   90.00
_cell.angle_beta   90.00
_cell.angle_gamma   90.00
#
_symmetry.space_group_name_H-M   'P 1'
#
loop_
_entity.id
_entity.type
_entity.pdbx_description
1 polymer ?
#
loop_
_entity_poly.entity_id
_entity_poly.type
_entity_poly.pdbx_seq_one_letter_code
_entity_poly.pdbx_strand_id
1 'polypeptide(L)'
;MVPDVAGAARIVSTTAEKTGRETTAVTDSSKVVDLDEVIVVTQPKESYTLRRQPMSSSVFTGRELTALRVEDVRNLTAFVPSFVMPEYGSRLTSAIYIRGIGSRINNPAVGMYLDGMPLLIKSAFNMHNYQVDRIDVLRGPQGTLYGQNTEGGLVRVYSKNPMEYQGTDVKIGLGTRMQRTAEVAHFHRPSQNLAFSVATFYDGTNGYLKNAVTGDRADDRNEAGAKARLLYKPSEKLTVDYIADYQYTRQTGFAYGLLDTGTNSVAAPETTHRGNYRRNIFNTGLNISFQTARLHFNSMTTYQYLNDYMLMDNDYLAADYMWLEERQLQNSLAQEFTLKGKVGERWRHTSGVFFSHQWLKTNAPVYFGGSMTTPIATAAATSIRNAIVNSMAESMIAGGMPPQAAQAQAQAAVERAGVVSMSMDIRVPGLFHTPQSNVGIFHESNIDLASNLMLTLGLRYDYNHVKISYDTSALMTMTANVMGREAVNTLSSQLTRSTSNDYNQLLPKFGLTYKLPKDYGNVYATVTKGFRAGGFNIQMFSDVLQTELMANRDQAMRGDYEVQHTDEDYANVNNTISYKPEESWNYEVGTHLNLFGGRVHTDIAAYYMQVRNQQLSVMAGTYGFGRMMVNAGKSYSCGFEIALRGKELDNRLSWSANYAYTRSVFRDYEDGVNVGGEEQTIDYSGKRVPFVPMHTLGAGLDYTIPFSQGMLSSLTVGADLSAMGRIYWDEANSYSQPFYALLGAHVDGIFGATTISLWAKNITNTDFNTFAMDSSATGSRHYFAQRGMPFMAGVEVRLHF
;
A
#
# COMPACT_ATOMS: atom_id res chain seq x y z
N MET A 1 -22.72 71.14 30.94
CA MET A 1 -21.25 71.28 31.18
C MET A 1 -20.58 69.94 31.19
N VAL A 2 -19.84 69.75 30.16
CA VAL A 2 -18.97 68.62 29.87
C VAL A 2 -17.71 68.72 30.74
N PRO A 3 -16.95 67.64 31.03
CA PRO A 3 -15.98 67.27 30.03
C PRO A 3 -15.77 65.74 29.85
N ASP A 4 -15.53 65.50 28.66
CA ASP A 4 -14.71 64.56 27.90
C ASP A 4 -13.38 64.13 28.59
N VAL A 5 -13.04 62.81 28.55
CA VAL A 5 -11.65 62.38 28.66
C VAL A 5 -11.43 61.11 27.80
N ALA A 6 -10.79 61.32 26.67
CA ALA A 6 -10.12 60.30 25.90
C ALA A 6 -8.82 59.86 26.59
N GLY A 7 -8.63 58.57 26.85
CA GLY A 7 -7.39 57.98 27.37
C GLY A 7 -6.62 57.25 26.30
N ALA A 8 -5.59 57.89 25.73
CA ALA A 8 -4.60 57.27 24.83
C ALA A 8 -3.60 56.41 25.62
N ALA A 9 -3.45 55.15 25.27
CA ALA A 9 -2.38 54.30 25.80
C ALA A 9 -1.03 54.70 25.20
N ARG A 10 -0.13 55.15 26.03
CA ARG A 10 1.30 55.42 25.72
C ARG A 10 2.09 54.13 25.69
N ILE A 11 2.76 53.89 24.57
CA ILE A 11 3.86 52.92 24.46
C ILE A 11 5.07 53.54 25.16
N VAL A 12 5.58 52.87 26.18
CA VAL A 12 6.86 53.20 26.80
C VAL A 12 7.93 52.28 26.20
N SER A 13 8.80 52.85 25.38
CA SER A 13 10.05 52.23 24.96
C SER A 13 11.09 52.39 26.08
N THR A 14 11.55 51.32 26.66
CA THR A 14 12.77 51.33 27.48
C THR A 14 13.91 50.70 26.69
N THR A 15 14.83 51.56 26.27
CA THR A 15 16.20 51.19 25.87
C THR A 15 16.96 50.66 27.09
N ALA A 16 17.43 49.47 27.07
CA ALA A 16 18.42 48.92 27.99
C ALA A 16 19.67 48.49 27.21
N GLU A 17 20.79 49.01 27.70
CA GLU A 17 22.14 48.86 27.18
C GLU A 17 22.64 47.42 27.15
N LYS A 18 23.46 47.14 26.14
CA LYS A 18 24.24 45.90 25.95
C LYS A 18 25.25 45.72 27.09
N THR A 19 25.20 44.61 27.77
CA THR A 19 26.40 43.93 28.29
C THR A 19 26.33 42.47 27.92
N GLY A 20 27.32 42.03 27.12
CA GLY A 20 27.40 40.70 26.56
C GLY A 20 27.62 39.60 27.59
N ARG A 21 26.78 38.59 27.44
CA ARG A 21 27.12 37.18 27.64
C ARG A 21 26.18 36.40 26.73
N GLU A 22 26.75 35.86 25.66
CA GLU A 22 26.07 34.84 24.90
C GLU A 22 25.89 33.60 25.80
N THR A 23 24.72 33.46 26.36
CA THR A 23 24.21 32.16 26.81
C THR A 23 23.50 31.55 25.62
N THR A 24 24.11 30.55 24.99
CA THR A 24 23.47 29.62 24.10
C THR A 24 22.19 29.14 24.77
N ALA A 25 21.06 29.64 24.28
CA ALA A 25 19.75 29.10 24.64
C ALA A 25 19.70 27.66 24.10
N VAL A 26 19.93 26.69 24.98
CA VAL A 26 19.48 25.32 24.79
C VAL A 26 17.98 25.44 24.57
N THR A 27 17.56 25.32 23.34
CA THR A 27 16.14 25.24 22.99
C THR A 27 15.59 24.02 23.70
N ASP A 28 14.81 24.30 24.73
CA ASP A 28 14.14 23.31 25.55
C ASP A 28 13.26 22.40 24.65
N SER A 29 13.76 21.20 24.38
CA SER A 29 13.05 20.16 23.65
C SER A 29 11.79 19.67 24.41
N SER A 30 11.53 20.23 25.57
CA SER A 30 10.33 20.00 26.39
C SER A 30 9.18 20.94 26.05
N LYS A 31 9.26 21.78 25.01
CA LYS A 31 8.08 22.48 24.54
C LYS A 31 7.02 21.47 24.14
N VAL A 32 6.12 21.26 25.09
CA VAL A 32 4.86 20.55 24.87
C VAL A 32 4.19 21.17 23.67
N VAL A 33 4.20 20.46 22.54
CA VAL A 33 3.41 20.88 21.36
C VAL A 33 1.97 20.93 21.80
N ASP A 34 1.38 22.11 21.84
CA ASP A 34 -0.01 22.28 22.22
C ASP A 34 -0.89 21.52 21.20
N LEU A 35 -1.96 20.92 21.67
CA LEU A 35 -2.98 20.31 20.78
C LEU A 35 -3.49 21.34 19.77
N ASP A 36 -3.51 22.63 20.14
CA ASP A 36 -3.88 23.73 19.25
C ASP A 36 -2.87 23.98 18.12
N GLU A 37 -1.57 23.71 18.31
CA GLU A 37 -0.54 23.90 17.29
C GLU A 37 -0.69 22.92 16.12
N VAL A 38 -1.17 21.71 16.36
CA VAL A 38 -1.51 20.71 15.31
C VAL A 38 -2.73 21.15 14.47
N ILE A 39 -3.58 22.01 15.02
CA ILE A 39 -4.82 22.47 14.39
C ILE A 39 -4.60 23.66 13.44
N VAL A 40 -3.52 24.40 13.62
CA VAL A 40 -3.25 25.68 12.91
C VAL A 40 -2.42 25.51 11.63
N VAL A 41 -1.93 24.31 11.32
CA VAL A 41 -1.07 24.08 10.15
C VAL A 41 -1.79 24.39 8.85
N THR A 42 -1.17 25.23 8.02
CA THR A 42 -1.64 25.51 6.65
C THR A 42 -1.69 24.24 5.82
N GLN A 43 -2.86 23.93 5.27
CA GLN A 43 -3.02 22.76 4.41
C GLN A 43 -2.60 23.08 2.97
N PRO A 44 -2.06 22.13 2.22
CA PRO A 44 -1.59 22.38 0.84
C PRO A 44 -2.70 22.84 -0.10
N LYS A 45 -3.85 22.15 -0.08
CA LYS A 45 -4.96 22.40 -1.01
C LYS A 45 -6.22 22.91 -0.30
N GLU A 46 -6.49 22.49 0.91
CA GLU A 46 -7.66 22.88 1.67
C GLU A 46 -7.59 24.35 2.07
N SER A 47 -8.74 25.04 2.02
CA SER A 47 -8.84 26.46 2.36
C SER A 47 -8.87 26.75 3.87
N TYR A 48 -9.11 25.71 4.69
CA TYR A 48 -9.15 25.76 6.14
C TYR A 48 -8.33 24.62 6.76
N THR A 49 -8.10 24.66 8.06
CA THR A 49 -7.54 23.53 8.81
C THR A 49 -8.45 22.31 8.70
N LEU A 50 -7.89 21.08 8.80
CA LEU A 50 -8.63 19.84 8.59
C LEU A 50 -9.88 19.74 9.47
N ARG A 51 -9.80 20.14 10.73
CA ARG A 51 -10.95 20.11 11.66
C ARG A 51 -12.05 21.13 11.35
N ARG A 52 -11.83 22.08 10.43
CA ARG A 52 -12.86 22.98 9.93
C ARG A 52 -13.44 22.55 8.58
N GLN A 53 -12.91 21.50 7.99
CA GLN A 53 -13.40 20.93 6.73
C GLN A 53 -14.49 19.88 7.00
N PRO A 54 -15.48 19.74 6.10
CA PRO A 54 -16.50 18.68 6.20
C PRO A 54 -15.93 17.34 5.81
N MET A 55 -15.01 16.78 6.61
CA MET A 55 -14.35 15.49 6.37
C MET A 55 -13.78 14.89 7.64
N SER A 56 -13.72 13.58 7.70
CA SER A 56 -13.02 12.85 8.76
C SER A 56 -11.51 12.84 8.53
N SER A 57 -10.73 13.17 9.54
CA SER A 57 -9.26 13.15 9.46
C SER A 57 -8.63 12.68 10.77
N SER A 58 -7.41 12.15 10.67
CA SER A 58 -6.54 11.86 11.81
C SER A 58 -5.18 12.47 11.53
N VAL A 59 -4.64 13.20 12.51
CA VAL A 59 -3.33 13.86 12.40
C VAL A 59 -2.45 13.33 13.52
N PHE A 60 -1.25 12.90 13.17
CA PHE A 60 -0.23 12.42 14.10
C PHE A 60 1.00 13.33 14.02
N THR A 61 1.41 13.88 15.14
CA THR A 61 2.63 14.68 15.26
C THR A 61 3.87 13.78 15.33
N GLY A 62 5.05 14.32 15.04
CA GLY A 62 6.32 13.59 15.16
C GLY A 62 6.53 12.97 16.54
N ARG A 63 6.04 13.61 17.62
CA ARG A 63 6.09 13.06 18.97
C ARG A 63 5.19 11.82 19.13
N GLU A 64 3.94 11.89 18.68
CA GLU A 64 3.02 10.74 18.70
C GLU A 64 3.55 9.59 17.83
N LEU A 65 4.09 9.88 16.64
CA LEU A 65 4.70 8.90 15.76
C LEU A 65 5.91 8.22 16.43
N THR A 66 6.67 8.97 17.19
CA THR A 66 7.80 8.44 17.96
C THR A 66 7.34 7.55 19.11
N ALA A 67 6.34 7.98 19.90
CA ALA A 67 5.77 7.21 21.01
C ALA A 67 5.18 5.88 20.53
N LEU A 68 4.39 5.91 19.44
CA LEU A 68 3.82 4.72 18.80
C LEU A 68 4.83 3.93 17.95
N ARG A 69 6.09 4.42 17.82
CA ARG A 69 7.16 3.82 17.01
C ARG A 69 6.71 3.54 15.57
N VAL A 70 6.18 4.58 14.93
CA VAL A 70 5.72 4.54 13.54
C VAL A 70 6.92 4.67 12.60
N GLU A 71 7.47 3.55 12.16
CA GLU A 71 8.60 3.47 11.23
C GLU A 71 8.16 3.48 9.77
N ASP A 72 6.91 3.10 9.51
CA ASP A 72 6.23 3.22 8.21
C ASP A 72 4.72 3.44 8.42
N VAL A 73 4.00 3.79 7.34
CA VAL A 73 2.56 4.07 7.40
C VAL A 73 1.74 2.85 7.86
N ARG A 74 2.23 1.64 7.67
CA ARG A 74 1.60 0.40 8.12
C ARG A 74 1.43 0.35 9.65
N ASN A 75 2.36 0.94 10.39
CA ASN A 75 2.29 1.01 11.85
C ASN A 75 1.11 1.87 12.35
N LEU A 76 0.44 2.65 11.49
CA LEU A 76 -0.79 3.36 11.83
C LEU A 76 -2.05 2.48 11.80
N THR A 77 -1.93 1.22 11.35
CA THR A 77 -3.02 0.25 11.37
C THR A 77 -3.64 0.16 12.78
N ALA A 78 -4.96 0.28 12.86
CA ALA A 78 -5.78 0.37 14.06
C ALA A 78 -5.63 1.67 14.88
N PHE A 79 -4.55 2.46 14.75
CA PHE A 79 -4.45 3.78 15.40
C PHE A 79 -5.21 4.88 14.64
N VAL A 80 -5.56 4.63 13.39
CA VAL A 80 -6.52 5.43 12.62
C VAL A 80 -7.82 4.64 12.48
N PRO A 81 -8.99 5.22 12.81
CA PRO A 81 -10.27 4.54 12.64
C PRO A 81 -10.48 4.02 11.21
N SER A 82 -10.96 2.79 11.06
CA SER A 82 -11.24 2.13 9.76
C SER A 82 -10.04 2.03 8.81
N PHE A 83 -8.81 2.19 9.30
CA PHE A 83 -7.58 2.12 8.51
C PHE A 83 -6.85 0.80 8.74
N VAL A 84 -6.51 0.12 7.66
CA VAL A 84 -5.73 -1.12 7.67
C VAL A 84 -4.76 -1.13 6.51
N MET A 85 -3.51 -1.45 6.79
CA MET A 85 -2.49 -1.75 5.79
C MET A 85 -1.90 -3.12 6.09
N PRO A 86 -2.46 -4.21 5.51
CA PRO A 86 -1.99 -5.57 5.74
C PRO A 86 -0.52 -5.74 5.35
N GLU A 87 0.19 -6.60 6.07
CA GLU A 87 1.54 -6.99 5.70
C GLU A 87 1.50 -8.22 4.81
N TYR A 88 1.86 -8.05 3.55
CA TYR A 88 1.87 -9.12 2.54
C TYR A 88 3.26 -9.79 2.40
N GLY A 89 4.07 -9.73 3.43
CA GLY A 89 5.40 -10.33 3.44
C GLY A 89 6.45 -9.66 2.56
N SER A 90 6.12 -8.53 1.93
CA SER A 90 7.04 -7.78 1.06
C SER A 90 6.67 -6.30 0.99
N ARG A 91 7.67 -5.45 0.75
CA ARG A 91 7.48 -4.02 0.43
C ARG A 91 6.82 -3.77 -0.94
N LEU A 92 6.78 -4.76 -1.80
CA LEU A 92 6.15 -4.67 -3.13
C LEU A 92 4.65 -4.39 -3.01
N THR A 93 3.94 -5.15 -2.19
CA THR A 93 2.50 -5.02 -2.03
C THR A 93 2.19 -4.15 -0.83
N SER A 94 1.68 -2.96 -1.09
CA SER A 94 1.41 -1.93 -0.09
C SER A 94 -0.02 -1.43 -0.24
N ALA A 95 -0.98 -2.33 -0.02
CA ALA A 95 -2.40 -2.01 -0.11
C ALA A 95 -2.90 -1.34 1.17
N ILE A 96 -3.50 -0.17 1.04
CA ILE A 96 -4.17 0.54 2.13
C ILE A 96 -5.67 0.39 1.95
N TYR A 97 -6.36 0.05 3.05
CA TYR A 97 -7.82 -0.02 3.14
C TYR A 97 -8.32 1.03 4.12
N ILE A 98 -9.27 1.85 3.69
CA ILE A 98 -9.97 2.81 4.53
C ILE A 98 -11.48 2.64 4.31
N ARG A 99 -12.24 2.45 5.40
CA ARG A 99 -13.70 2.27 5.33
C ARG A 99 -14.13 1.12 4.40
N GLY A 100 -13.30 0.09 4.29
CA GLY A 100 -13.57 -1.06 3.42
C GLY A 100 -13.21 -0.86 1.95
N ILE A 101 -12.67 0.28 1.56
CA ILE A 101 -12.19 0.56 0.20
C ILE A 101 -10.67 0.39 0.19
N GLY A 102 -10.18 -0.49 -0.68
CA GLY A 102 -8.75 -0.79 -0.80
C GLY A 102 -8.44 -1.61 -2.03
N SER A 103 -7.16 -1.86 -2.30
CA SER A 103 -6.72 -2.60 -3.48
C SER A 103 -5.47 -3.41 -3.21
N ARG A 104 -5.54 -4.71 -3.38
CA ARG A 104 -4.40 -5.61 -3.26
C ARG A 104 -3.44 -5.50 -4.44
N ILE A 105 -3.92 -5.49 -5.66
CA ILE A 105 -3.13 -5.44 -6.90
C ILE A 105 -3.50 -4.22 -7.74
N ASN A 106 -2.70 -3.89 -8.73
CA ASN A 106 -2.87 -2.79 -9.68
C ASN A 106 -3.03 -1.41 -8.99
N ASN A 107 -3.91 -0.54 -9.48
CA ASN A 107 -4.05 0.84 -9.01
C ASN A 107 -4.44 0.92 -7.53
N PRO A 108 -3.89 1.86 -6.74
CA PRO A 108 -4.30 2.07 -5.36
C PRO A 108 -5.70 2.67 -5.26
N ALA A 109 -6.42 2.38 -4.16
CA ALA A 109 -7.70 2.99 -3.83
C ALA A 109 -7.56 4.15 -2.82
N VAL A 110 -6.41 4.22 -2.15
CA VAL A 110 -6.04 5.30 -1.22
C VAL A 110 -4.80 5.98 -1.75
N GLY A 111 -4.83 7.30 -1.87
CA GLY A 111 -3.69 8.10 -2.34
C GLY A 111 -2.62 8.25 -1.26
N MET A 112 -1.37 8.45 -1.66
CA MET A 112 -0.28 8.76 -0.75
C MET A 112 0.57 9.90 -1.29
N TYR A 113 0.91 10.83 -0.39
CA TYR A 113 1.74 12.00 -0.69
C TYR A 113 2.90 12.09 0.30
N LEU A 114 4.09 12.39 -0.21
CA LEU A 114 5.28 12.69 0.57
C LEU A 114 5.68 14.14 0.30
N ASP A 115 5.63 15.00 1.33
CA ASP A 115 5.97 16.43 1.22
C ASP A 115 5.26 17.15 0.04
N GLY A 116 4.02 16.78 -0.25
CA GLY A 116 3.22 17.29 -1.36
C GLY A 116 3.42 16.58 -2.70
N MET A 117 4.40 15.69 -2.81
CA MET A 117 4.64 14.85 -3.99
C MET A 117 3.67 13.66 -4.02
N PRO A 118 2.85 13.47 -5.05
CA PRO A 118 2.02 12.28 -5.19
C PRO A 118 2.89 11.06 -5.49
N LEU A 119 2.68 9.97 -4.76
CA LEU A 119 3.26 8.67 -5.07
C LEU A 119 2.29 7.93 -5.99
N LEU A 120 2.71 7.64 -7.22
CA LEU A 120 1.81 7.15 -8.26
C LEU A 120 1.69 5.62 -8.33
N ILE A 121 2.58 4.88 -7.65
CA ILE A 121 2.59 3.42 -7.62
C ILE A 121 2.58 2.89 -6.18
N LYS A 122 1.84 1.82 -5.93
CA LYS A 122 1.71 1.22 -4.59
C LYS A 122 3.02 0.73 -4.00
N SER A 123 3.91 0.18 -4.81
CA SER A 123 5.24 -0.25 -4.34
C SER A 123 6.07 0.88 -3.74
N ALA A 124 5.68 2.16 -3.95
CA ALA A 124 6.26 3.32 -3.29
C ALA A 124 5.62 3.67 -1.93
N PHE A 125 4.47 3.08 -1.55
CA PHE A 125 3.71 3.51 -0.37
C PHE A 125 4.32 3.05 0.95
N ASN A 126 5.01 1.94 0.95
CA ASN A 126 5.62 1.36 2.14
C ASN A 126 7.10 1.76 2.22
N MET A 127 7.36 3.05 2.37
CA MET A 127 8.69 3.61 2.57
C MET A 127 8.98 3.73 4.07
N HIS A 128 10.28 3.70 4.43
CA HIS A 128 10.70 3.99 5.80
C HIS A 128 10.51 5.48 6.11
N ASN A 129 9.84 5.77 7.22
CA ASN A 129 9.59 7.12 7.70
C ASN A 129 10.73 7.58 8.59
N TYR A 130 11.44 8.61 8.19
CA TYR A 130 12.49 9.25 8.98
C TYR A 130 12.39 10.77 8.85
N GLN A 131 12.75 11.48 9.92
CA GLN A 131 12.62 12.93 10.02
C GLN A 131 11.21 13.46 9.70
N VAL A 132 10.20 12.68 10.12
CA VAL A 132 8.79 13.03 9.92
C VAL A 132 8.34 14.01 11.00
N ASP A 133 7.72 15.10 10.55
CA ASP A 133 7.05 16.09 11.40
C ASP A 133 5.62 15.68 11.70
N ARG A 134 4.91 15.22 10.65
CA ARG A 134 3.49 14.92 10.75
C ARG A 134 3.02 13.91 9.70
N ILE A 135 2.02 13.10 10.06
CA ILE A 135 1.24 12.31 9.13
C ILE A 135 -0.24 12.66 9.27
N ASP A 136 -0.86 13.02 8.15
CA ASP A 136 -2.31 13.22 8.05
C ASP A 136 -2.95 12.04 7.32
N VAL A 137 -4.05 11.52 7.84
CA VAL A 137 -4.88 10.51 7.17
C VAL A 137 -6.29 11.08 7.00
N LEU A 138 -6.68 11.31 5.75
CA LEU A 138 -8.02 11.77 5.37
C LEU A 138 -8.85 10.55 4.98
N ARG A 139 -10.01 10.37 5.59
CA ARG A 139 -10.88 9.21 5.38
C ARG A 139 -12.08 9.56 4.52
N GLY A 140 -12.48 8.63 3.66
CA GLY A 140 -13.47 8.85 2.62
C GLY A 140 -12.91 9.56 1.38
N PRO A 141 -13.66 9.62 0.28
CA PRO A 141 -13.18 10.09 -1.01
C PRO A 141 -12.65 11.52 -0.99
N GLN A 142 -11.46 11.70 -1.52
CA GLN A 142 -10.80 13.00 -1.69
C GLN A 142 -10.66 13.39 -3.18
N GLY A 143 -11.54 12.82 -4.03
CA GLY A 143 -11.44 12.94 -5.47
C GLY A 143 -11.45 14.39 -5.99
N THR A 144 -12.21 15.29 -5.39
CA THR A 144 -12.33 16.68 -5.87
C THR A 144 -11.00 17.44 -5.85
N LEU A 145 -10.21 17.37 -4.79
CA LEU A 145 -8.92 18.07 -4.71
C LEU A 145 -7.73 17.23 -5.17
N TYR A 146 -7.81 15.90 -5.03
CA TYR A 146 -6.66 15.00 -5.25
C TYR A 146 -6.81 14.08 -6.45
N GLY A 147 -8.02 13.90 -7.00
CA GLY A 147 -8.28 13.17 -8.23
C GLY A 147 -8.28 11.66 -8.07
N GLN A 148 -7.72 10.97 -9.06
CA GLN A 148 -7.70 9.53 -9.16
C GLN A 148 -7.07 8.85 -7.95
N ASN A 149 -7.50 7.60 -7.68
CA ASN A 149 -6.89 6.73 -6.68
C ASN A 149 -6.96 7.28 -5.24
N THR A 150 -7.97 8.11 -4.95
CA THR A 150 -8.24 8.67 -3.61
C THR A 150 -9.66 8.35 -3.15
N GLU A 151 -10.19 7.23 -3.59
CA GLU A 151 -11.55 6.77 -3.37
C GLU A 151 -11.81 6.39 -1.90
N GLY A 152 -10.89 5.66 -1.28
CA GLY A 152 -10.96 5.31 0.14
C GLY A 152 -10.47 6.43 1.06
N GLY A 153 -9.57 7.27 0.57
CA GLY A 153 -8.95 8.33 1.36
C GLY A 153 -7.55 8.74 0.86
N LEU A 154 -6.82 9.41 1.75
CA LEU A 154 -5.52 9.97 1.44
C LEU A 154 -4.60 9.92 2.67
N VAL A 155 -3.35 9.54 2.48
CA VAL A 155 -2.27 9.62 3.48
C VAL A 155 -1.26 10.67 3.03
N ARG A 156 -0.90 11.60 3.92
CA ARG A 156 0.12 12.63 3.64
C ARG A 156 1.18 12.59 4.72
N VAL A 157 2.42 12.43 4.30
CA VAL A 157 3.60 12.43 5.15
C VAL A 157 4.36 13.73 4.94
N TYR A 158 4.70 14.43 6.00
CA TYR A 158 5.46 15.67 5.98
C TYR A 158 6.75 15.54 6.77
N SER A 159 7.85 15.93 6.14
CA SER A 159 9.16 16.00 6.78
C SER A 159 9.33 17.30 7.59
N LYS A 160 10.19 17.27 8.59
CA LYS A 160 10.56 18.45 9.38
C LYS A 160 11.02 19.60 8.49
N ASN A 161 10.59 20.82 8.84
CA ASN A 161 10.89 22.03 8.09
C ASN A 161 12.23 22.64 8.57
N PRO A 162 13.28 22.74 7.72
CA PRO A 162 14.56 23.31 8.14
C PRO A 162 14.54 24.81 8.44
N MET A 163 13.46 25.55 8.14
CA MET A 163 13.31 26.94 8.61
C MET A 163 12.90 27.02 10.09
N GLU A 164 12.24 25.99 10.61
CA GLU A 164 11.63 25.95 11.94
C GLU A 164 12.39 25.04 12.90
N TYR A 165 12.93 23.93 12.40
CA TYR A 165 13.67 22.94 13.14
C TYR A 165 15.17 23.03 12.81
N GLN A 166 16.02 23.12 13.83
CA GLN A 166 17.47 23.29 13.71
C GLN A 166 18.19 22.24 14.54
N GLY A 167 19.47 22.02 14.24
CA GLY A 167 20.33 21.11 14.99
C GLY A 167 20.62 19.80 14.30
N THR A 168 21.22 18.88 15.03
CA THR A 168 21.60 17.54 14.57
C THR A 168 20.86 16.50 15.39
N ASP A 169 20.11 15.64 14.70
CA ASP A 169 19.48 14.47 15.29
C ASP A 169 20.33 13.24 15.01
N VAL A 170 20.59 12.43 16.03
CA VAL A 170 21.17 11.09 15.90
C VAL A 170 20.26 10.10 16.62
N LYS A 171 19.91 8.99 15.95
CA LYS A 171 19.14 7.88 16.53
C LYS A 171 19.89 6.57 16.28
N ILE A 172 20.08 5.79 17.35
CA ILE A 172 20.65 4.43 17.28
C ILE A 172 19.74 3.51 18.08
N GLY A 173 19.34 2.41 17.49
CA GLY A 173 18.45 1.44 18.13
C GLY A 173 18.91 0.00 17.91
N LEU A 174 18.73 -0.84 18.94
CA LEU A 174 18.95 -2.27 18.90
C LEU A 174 17.74 -2.99 19.52
N GLY A 175 17.33 -4.10 18.89
CA GLY A 175 16.20 -4.86 19.36
C GLY A 175 16.36 -6.37 19.17
N THR A 176 15.37 -7.10 19.64
CA THR A 176 15.26 -8.55 19.42
C THR A 176 15.29 -8.85 17.93
N ARG A 177 15.64 -10.08 17.55
CA ARG A 177 15.78 -10.51 16.14
C ARG A 177 16.84 -9.72 15.36
N MET A 178 17.84 -9.19 16.06
CA MET A 178 18.89 -8.33 15.49
C MET A 178 18.31 -7.13 14.74
N GLN A 179 17.20 -6.58 15.25
CA GLN A 179 16.74 -5.27 14.78
C GLN A 179 17.78 -4.21 15.13
N ARG A 180 18.15 -3.40 14.15
CA ARG A 180 19.17 -2.36 14.26
C ARG A 180 18.75 -1.18 13.41
N THR A 181 18.72 -0.01 14.04
CA THR A 181 18.34 1.24 13.39
C THR A 181 19.41 2.28 13.66
N ALA A 182 19.78 3.04 12.64
CA ALA A 182 20.64 4.20 12.75
C ALA A 182 20.09 5.32 11.88
N GLU A 183 19.91 6.51 12.44
CA GLU A 183 19.51 7.69 11.69
C GLU A 183 20.39 8.87 12.10
N VAL A 184 20.77 9.71 11.12
CA VAL A 184 21.45 10.97 11.34
C VAL A 184 20.80 12.02 10.46
N ALA A 185 20.49 13.18 11.02
CA ALA A 185 19.99 14.33 10.27
C ALA A 185 20.57 15.63 10.79
N HIS A 186 20.86 16.54 9.89
CA HIS A 186 21.31 17.88 10.22
C HIS A 186 20.40 18.91 9.56
N PHE A 187 19.95 19.87 10.36
CA PHE A 187 19.10 20.99 9.95
C PHE A 187 19.81 22.28 10.23
N HIS A 188 19.98 23.10 9.20
CA HIS A 188 20.72 24.36 9.35
C HIS A 188 20.03 25.49 8.59
N ARG A 189 19.96 26.65 9.25
CA ARG A 189 19.41 27.88 8.70
C ARG A 189 20.48 28.95 8.68
N PRO A 190 21.33 29.01 7.62
CA PRO A 190 22.45 29.98 7.56
C PRO A 190 21.96 31.42 7.44
N SER A 191 20.74 31.68 7.02
CA SER A 191 20.16 33.03 6.98
C SER A 191 18.64 32.99 7.19
N GLN A 192 18.00 34.15 7.34
CA GLN A 192 16.53 34.23 7.44
C GLN A 192 15.83 33.73 6.17
N ASN A 193 16.53 33.73 5.03
CA ASN A 193 15.97 33.40 3.72
C ASN A 193 16.37 32.02 3.21
N LEU A 194 17.31 31.33 3.86
CA LEU A 194 17.83 30.06 3.39
C LEU A 194 17.93 29.07 4.54
N ALA A 195 17.40 27.87 4.31
CA ALA A 195 17.59 26.74 5.19
C ALA A 195 17.75 25.45 4.40
N PHE A 196 18.47 24.49 4.96
CA PHE A 196 18.60 23.16 4.36
C PHE A 196 18.61 22.08 5.43
N SER A 197 18.30 20.86 5.00
CA SER A 197 18.50 19.65 5.80
C SER A 197 19.06 18.53 4.96
N VAL A 198 19.85 17.67 5.60
CA VAL A 198 20.34 16.41 5.05
C VAL A 198 20.12 15.33 6.09
N ALA A 199 19.57 14.20 5.69
CA ALA A 199 19.29 13.08 6.57
C ALA A 199 19.65 11.76 5.90
N THR A 200 20.03 10.76 6.71
CA THR A 200 20.26 9.38 6.26
C THR A 200 19.77 8.42 7.31
N PHE A 201 19.37 7.24 6.88
CA PHE A 201 19.00 6.16 7.78
C PHE A 201 19.51 4.80 7.27
N TYR A 202 19.62 3.88 8.22
CA TYR A 202 19.76 2.46 8.01
C TYR A 202 18.81 1.73 8.99
N ASP A 203 18.03 0.76 8.48
CA ASP A 203 17.19 -0.14 9.26
C ASP A 203 17.39 -1.58 8.80
N GLY A 204 17.53 -2.50 9.74
CA GLY A 204 17.73 -3.90 9.43
C GLY A 204 17.19 -4.85 10.50
N THR A 205 16.76 -6.04 10.07
CA THR A 205 16.33 -7.12 10.94
C THR A 205 16.66 -8.48 10.32
N ASN A 206 16.95 -9.46 11.16
CA ASN A 206 17.10 -10.84 10.72
C ASN A 206 15.75 -11.57 10.59
N GLY A 207 14.63 -10.90 10.90
CA GLY A 207 13.31 -11.52 10.86
C GLY A 207 13.08 -12.57 11.94
N TYR A 208 11.92 -13.22 11.89
CA TYR A 208 11.50 -14.24 12.88
C TYR A 208 11.09 -15.57 12.23
N LEU A 209 11.00 -15.64 10.89
CA LEU A 209 10.64 -16.83 10.16
C LEU A 209 11.88 -17.53 9.58
N LYS A 210 11.82 -18.86 9.53
CA LYS A 210 12.80 -19.71 8.86
C LYS A 210 12.09 -20.61 7.87
N ASN A 211 12.67 -20.79 6.70
CA ASN A 211 12.22 -21.77 5.72
C ASN A 211 12.57 -23.18 6.23
N ALA A 212 11.56 -24.06 6.29
CA ALA A 212 11.75 -25.43 6.79
C ALA A 212 12.54 -26.31 5.82
N VAL A 213 12.53 -26.00 4.51
CA VAL A 213 13.27 -26.76 3.48
C VAL A 213 14.74 -26.39 3.47
N THR A 214 15.06 -25.08 3.44
CA THR A 214 16.45 -24.61 3.26
C THR A 214 17.14 -24.28 4.59
N GLY A 215 16.39 -24.08 5.68
CA GLY A 215 16.89 -23.60 6.97
C GLY A 215 17.26 -22.11 7.01
N ASP A 216 17.13 -21.40 5.88
CA ASP A 216 17.46 -19.98 5.75
C ASP A 216 16.44 -19.07 6.42
N ARG A 217 16.84 -17.82 6.64
CA ARG A 217 15.90 -16.74 7.03
C ARG A 217 14.95 -16.45 5.87
N ALA A 218 13.65 -16.34 6.19
CA ALA A 218 12.60 -16.16 5.21
C ALA A 218 12.02 -14.72 5.17
N ASP A 219 12.37 -13.87 6.14
CA ASP A 219 11.81 -12.52 6.33
C ASP A 219 12.86 -11.47 6.79
N ASP A 220 14.14 -11.71 6.52
CA ASP A 220 15.21 -10.73 6.79
C ASP A 220 15.07 -9.49 5.87
N ARG A 221 15.41 -8.32 6.42
CA ARG A 221 15.31 -7.03 5.72
C ARG A 221 16.48 -6.12 6.07
N ASN A 222 16.95 -5.36 5.06
CA ASN A 222 17.88 -4.26 5.21
C ASN A 222 17.41 -3.10 4.31
N GLU A 223 17.35 -1.90 4.88
CA GLU A 223 16.92 -0.69 4.21
C GLU A 223 17.87 0.44 4.54
N ALA A 224 18.09 1.32 3.58
CA ALA A 224 18.89 2.53 3.76
C ALA A 224 18.37 3.64 2.87
N GLY A 225 18.58 4.88 3.25
CA GLY A 225 18.17 5.99 2.43
C GLY A 225 18.81 7.30 2.85
N ALA A 226 18.61 8.30 2.00
CA ALA A 226 19.07 9.65 2.21
C ALA A 226 18.04 10.66 1.68
N LYS A 227 17.86 11.75 2.42
CA LYS A 227 16.97 12.88 2.08
C LYS A 227 17.73 14.19 2.15
N ALA A 228 17.50 15.06 1.18
CA ALA A 228 17.95 16.43 1.19
C ALA A 228 16.77 17.37 0.93
N ARG A 229 16.72 18.48 1.66
CA ARG A 229 15.72 19.55 1.45
C ARG A 229 16.42 20.90 1.46
N LEU A 230 16.09 21.73 0.51
CA LEU A 230 16.59 23.10 0.39
C LEU A 230 15.39 24.04 0.31
N LEU A 231 15.27 24.95 1.26
CA LEU A 231 14.20 25.92 1.33
C LEU A 231 14.77 27.33 1.22
N TYR A 232 14.35 28.06 0.19
CA TYR A 232 14.82 29.42 -0.11
C TYR A 232 13.65 30.39 -0.20
N LYS A 233 13.69 31.45 0.59
CA LYS A 233 12.71 32.55 0.63
C LYS A 233 13.34 33.83 0.13
N PRO A 234 13.44 34.07 -1.19
CA PRO A 234 14.03 35.30 -1.74
C PRO A 234 13.27 36.57 -1.33
N SER A 235 12.00 36.40 -0.97
CA SER A 235 11.18 37.48 -0.39
C SER A 235 10.12 36.90 0.57
N GLU A 236 9.43 37.73 1.33
CA GLU A 236 8.31 37.30 2.17
C GLU A 236 7.14 36.65 1.39
N LYS A 237 7.05 36.92 0.08
CA LYS A 237 5.98 36.42 -0.78
C LYS A 237 6.36 35.19 -1.56
N LEU A 238 7.63 34.91 -1.77
CA LEU A 238 8.11 33.82 -2.62
C LEU A 238 8.88 32.79 -1.79
N THR A 239 8.48 31.54 -1.90
CA THR A 239 9.18 30.41 -1.31
C THR A 239 9.46 29.37 -2.41
N VAL A 240 10.70 28.90 -2.44
CA VAL A 240 11.17 27.79 -3.28
C VAL A 240 11.60 26.66 -2.34
N ASP A 241 11.00 25.49 -2.47
CA ASP A 241 11.26 24.33 -1.63
C ASP A 241 11.59 23.14 -2.53
N TYR A 242 12.82 22.67 -2.46
CA TYR A 242 13.32 21.53 -3.22
C TYR A 242 13.61 20.37 -2.28
N ILE A 243 13.06 19.20 -2.63
CA ILE A 243 13.21 17.97 -1.85
C ILE A 243 13.70 16.85 -2.76
N ALA A 244 14.63 16.05 -2.28
CA ALA A 244 15.08 14.81 -2.89
C ALA A 244 15.17 13.72 -1.83
N ASP A 245 14.55 12.57 -2.05
CA ASP A 245 14.53 11.40 -1.16
C ASP A 245 14.86 10.14 -1.96
N TYR A 246 15.87 9.40 -1.51
CA TYR A 246 16.27 8.12 -2.08
C TYR A 246 16.21 7.03 -1.01
N GLN A 247 15.59 5.90 -1.34
CA GLN A 247 15.56 4.73 -0.46
C GLN A 247 15.89 3.45 -1.23
N TYR A 248 16.71 2.61 -0.62
CA TYR A 248 17.02 1.27 -1.05
C TYR A 248 16.46 0.27 -0.05
N THR A 249 15.79 -0.77 -0.55
CA THR A 249 15.30 -1.90 0.23
C THR A 249 15.81 -3.21 -0.36
N ARG A 250 16.30 -4.09 0.50
CA ARG A 250 16.56 -5.49 0.19
C ARG A 250 15.95 -6.35 1.29
N GLN A 251 15.11 -7.30 0.90
CA GLN A 251 14.50 -8.24 1.84
C GLN A 251 14.33 -9.63 1.23
N THR A 252 14.34 -10.66 2.08
CA THR A 252 13.70 -11.93 1.77
C THR A 252 12.21 -11.72 1.99
N GLY A 253 11.37 -12.07 1.03
CA GLY A 253 9.93 -11.79 1.09
C GLY A 253 9.09 -13.03 0.84
N PHE A 254 7.77 -12.85 0.99
CA PHE A 254 6.76 -13.87 0.66
C PHE A 254 6.88 -15.15 1.51
N ALA A 255 7.21 -14.99 2.79
CA ALA A 255 7.38 -16.07 3.75
C ALA A 255 6.04 -16.63 4.24
N TYR A 256 5.26 -17.19 3.31
CA TYR A 256 3.95 -17.77 3.62
C TYR A 256 4.10 -19.22 4.03
N GLY A 257 3.41 -19.60 5.11
CA GLY A 257 3.31 -20.97 5.57
C GLY A 257 1.91 -21.53 5.34
N LEU A 258 1.80 -22.85 5.32
CA LEU A 258 0.52 -23.53 5.18
C LEU A 258 -0.39 -23.20 6.37
N LEU A 259 -1.61 -22.75 6.08
CA LEU A 259 -2.62 -22.35 7.06
C LEU A 259 -3.58 -23.50 7.33
N ASP A 260 -3.66 -23.91 8.58
CA ASP A 260 -4.77 -24.71 9.09
C ASP A 260 -5.97 -23.78 9.38
N THR A 261 -6.97 -23.83 8.53
CA THR A 261 -8.17 -22.98 8.66
C THR A 261 -9.04 -23.30 9.86
N GLY A 262 -8.90 -24.50 10.44
CA GLY A 262 -9.63 -24.90 11.63
C GLY A 262 -9.07 -24.29 12.92
N THR A 263 -7.75 -24.26 13.05
CA THR A 263 -7.03 -23.74 14.22
C THR A 263 -6.49 -22.34 14.03
N ASN A 264 -6.47 -21.82 12.79
CA ASN A 264 -5.82 -20.57 12.37
C ASN A 264 -4.29 -20.57 12.61
N SER A 265 -3.68 -21.74 12.79
CA SER A 265 -2.24 -21.89 12.93
C SER A 265 -1.55 -21.94 11.58
N VAL A 266 -0.32 -21.41 11.50
CA VAL A 266 0.48 -21.34 10.27
C VAL A 266 1.77 -22.09 10.46
N ALA A 267 2.05 -23.04 9.58
CA ALA A 267 3.31 -23.78 9.52
C ALA A 267 4.49 -22.86 9.17
N ALA A 268 5.70 -23.34 9.32
CA ALA A 268 6.88 -22.65 8.77
C ALA A 268 6.78 -22.57 7.24
N PRO A 269 7.33 -21.52 6.61
CA PRO A 269 7.43 -21.46 5.15
C PRO A 269 8.24 -22.64 4.60
N GLU A 270 7.78 -23.22 3.48
CA GLU A 270 8.38 -24.40 2.84
C GLU A 270 8.64 -24.15 1.36
N THR A 271 9.38 -23.09 1.05
CA THR A 271 9.66 -22.74 -0.35
C THR A 271 10.97 -23.38 -0.84
N THR A 272 10.99 -23.79 -2.10
CA THR A 272 12.19 -24.34 -2.79
C THR A 272 13.04 -23.21 -3.37
N HIS A 273 12.41 -22.12 -3.81
CA HIS A 273 13.06 -20.91 -4.28
C HIS A 273 13.03 -19.85 -3.19
N ARG A 274 14.20 -19.29 -2.84
CA ARG A 274 14.29 -18.23 -1.83
C ARG A 274 13.67 -16.95 -2.35
N GLY A 275 12.57 -16.51 -1.73
CA GLY A 275 11.95 -15.22 -2.02
C GLY A 275 12.95 -14.06 -1.91
N ASN A 276 12.84 -13.10 -2.80
CA ASN A 276 13.73 -11.95 -2.86
C ASN A 276 12.97 -10.72 -3.35
N TYR A 277 13.14 -9.61 -2.65
CA TYR A 277 12.65 -8.31 -3.11
C TYR A 277 13.73 -7.25 -2.94
N ARG A 278 14.01 -6.50 -4.00
CA ARG A 278 14.92 -5.36 -4.00
C ARG A 278 14.26 -4.17 -4.66
N ARG A 279 14.40 -3.00 -4.07
CA ARG A 279 13.81 -1.77 -4.60
C ARG A 279 14.76 -0.60 -4.44
N ASN A 280 14.93 0.16 -5.51
CA ASN A 280 15.47 1.51 -5.51
C ASN A 280 14.32 2.47 -5.83
N ILE A 281 14.11 3.47 -4.98
CA ILE A 281 13.13 4.51 -5.22
C ILE A 281 13.79 5.87 -5.01
N PHE A 282 13.57 6.78 -5.94
CA PHE A 282 13.99 8.17 -5.84
C PHE A 282 12.80 9.07 -6.13
N ASN A 283 12.49 9.94 -5.19
CA ASN A 283 11.45 10.95 -5.31
C ASN A 283 12.10 12.32 -5.23
N THR A 284 11.73 13.22 -6.12
CA THR A 284 12.16 14.60 -6.03
C THR A 284 11.02 15.54 -6.41
N GLY A 285 10.98 16.68 -5.73
CA GLY A 285 9.96 17.69 -5.92
C GLY A 285 10.50 19.09 -5.79
N LEU A 286 10.02 19.97 -6.67
CA LEU A 286 10.24 21.40 -6.62
C LEU A 286 8.89 22.11 -6.41
N ASN A 287 8.74 22.72 -5.27
CA ASN A 287 7.57 23.51 -4.92
C ASN A 287 7.90 25.00 -4.94
N ILE A 288 7.21 25.75 -5.80
CA ILE A 288 7.32 27.21 -5.90
C ILE A 288 5.99 27.80 -5.43
N SER A 289 6.03 28.53 -4.32
CA SER A 289 4.86 29.10 -3.66
C SER A 289 4.97 30.63 -3.65
N PHE A 290 3.97 31.30 -4.21
CA PHE A 290 3.86 32.76 -4.20
C PHE A 290 2.59 33.16 -3.42
N GLN A 291 2.77 33.90 -2.35
CA GLN A 291 1.70 34.28 -1.43
C GLN A 291 1.56 35.80 -1.31
N THR A 292 0.32 36.27 -1.38
CA THR A 292 -0.09 37.63 -1.05
C THR A 292 -1.15 37.60 0.05
N ALA A 293 -1.63 38.75 0.49
CA ALA A 293 -2.72 38.83 1.49
C ALA A 293 -4.03 38.13 1.05
N ARG A 294 -4.28 37.99 -0.25
CA ARG A 294 -5.54 37.46 -0.82
C ARG A 294 -5.39 36.24 -1.68
N LEU A 295 -4.20 36.00 -2.25
CA LEU A 295 -3.94 34.94 -3.20
C LEU A 295 -2.70 34.14 -2.79
N HIS A 296 -2.79 32.84 -2.93
CA HIS A 296 -1.67 31.92 -2.77
C HIS A 296 -1.60 31.01 -4.01
N PHE A 297 -0.59 31.22 -4.84
CA PHE A 297 -0.30 30.38 -5.98
C PHE A 297 0.79 29.37 -5.60
N ASN A 298 0.61 28.13 -6.02
CA ASN A 298 1.55 27.05 -5.77
C ASN A 298 1.78 26.26 -7.06
N SER A 299 3.05 25.99 -7.37
CA SER A 299 3.47 25.14 -8.49
C SER A 299 4.32 24.01 -7.93
N MET A 300 3.84 22.78 -8.06
CA MET A 300 4.53 21.56 -7.62
C MET A 300 4.91 20.72 -8.83
N THR A 301 6.22 20.59 -9.08
CA THR A 301 6.78 19.70 -10.10
C THR A 301 7.41 18.52 -9.39
N THR A 302 7.09 17.30 -9.78
CA THR A 302 7.60 16.10 -9.13
C THR A 302 8.08 15.08 -10.13
N TYR A 303 9.14 14.37 -9.78
CA TYR A 303 9.63 13.21 -10.51
C TYR A 303 9.84 12.04 -9.56
N GLN A 304 9.40 10.86 -9.96
CA GLN A 304 9.60 9.61 -9.25
C GLN A 304 10.26 8.60 -10.18
N TYR A 305 11.31 7.97 -9.68
CA TYR A 305 11.96 6.81 -10.27
C TYR A 305 11.80 5.63 -9.33
N LEU A 306 11.41 4.48 -9.87
CA LEU A 306 11.37 3.21 -9.15
C LEU A 306 11.95 2.11 -10.04
N ASN A 307 12.84 1.33 -9.46
CA ASN A 307 13.37 0.10 -10.06
C ASN A 307 13.35 -0.97 -9.00
N ASP A 308 12.50 -1.97 -9.18
CA ASP A 308 12.41 -3.10 -8.28
C ASP A 308 12.57 -4.45 -8.98
N TYR A 309 12.83 -5.45 -8.18
CA TYR A 309 12.95 -6.84 -8.57
C TYR A 309 12.35 -7.72 -7.50
N MET A 310 11.52 -8.65 -7.91
CA MET A 310 10.92 -9.67 -7.09
C MET A 310 11.23 -11.06 -7.66
N LEU A 311 11.54 -12.02 -6.76
CA LEU A 311 11.43 -13.45 -7.02
C LEU A 311 10.50 -14.04 -5.97
N MET A 312 9.52 -14.79 -6.40
CA MET A 312 8.52 -15.42 -5.53
C MET A 312 8.33 -16.88 -5.96
N ASP A 313 8.50 -17.79 -5.02
CA ASP A 313 8.04 -19.17 -5.12
C ASP A 313 6.51 -19.14 -4.98
N ASN A 314 5.80 -19.43 -6.08
CA ASN A 314 4.36 -19.13 -6.16
C ASN A 314 3.47 -20.32 -5.75
N ASP A 315 4.04 -21.50 -5.53
CA ASP A 315 3.33 -22.64 -4.96
C ASP A 315 3.41 -22.70 -3.43
N TYR A 316 4.43 -22.04 -2.82
CA TYR A 316 4.69 -21.92 -1.37
C TYR A 316 4.86 -23.27 -0.67
N LEU A 317 5.25 -24.32 -1.37
CA LEU A 317 5.40 -25.69 -0.88
C LEU A 317 6.84 -26.18 -1.00
N ALA A 318 7.12 -27.32 -0.37
CA ALA A 318 8.41 -28.01 -0.49
C ALA A 318 8.63 -28.66 -1.87
N ALA A 319 7.61 -28.72 -2.72
CA ALA A 319 7.68 -29.24 -4.07
C ALA A 319 7.91 -28.11 -5.08
N ASP A 320 8.78 -28.32 -6.05
CA ASP A 320 9.12 -27.33 -7.07
C ASP A 320 8.10 -27.38 -8.22
N TYR A 321 6.96 -26.63 -8.07
CA TYR A 321 5.94 -26.52 -9.11
C TYR A 321 6.15 -25.30 -10.00
N MET A 322 6.29 -24.12 -9.41
CA MET A 322 6.43 -22.89 -10.18
C MET A 322 6.99 -21.74 -9.35
N TRP A 323 7.74 -20.89 -10.00
CA TRP A 323 8.14 -19.59 -9.44
C TRP A 323 8.04 -18.49 -10.49
N LEU A 324 8.01 -17.26 -10.04
CA LEU A 324 7.97 -16.10 -10.91
C LEU A 324 9.00 -15.05 -10.50
N GLU A 325 9.47 -14.33 -11.50
CA GLU A 325 10.25 -13.12 -11.31
C GLU A 325 9.43 -11.92 -11.82
N GLU A 326 9.64 -10.77 -11.22
CA GLU A 326 9.12 -9.52 -11.74
C GLU A 326 10.17 -8.42 -11.60
N ARG A 327 10.36 -7.65 -12.65
CA ARG A 327 11.14 -6.42 -12.65
C ARG A 327 10.28 -5.30 -13.14
N GLN A 328 10.18 -4.25 -12.32
CA GLN A 328 9.50 -3.03 -12.70
C GLN A 328 10.51 -1.89 -12.83
N LEU A 329 10.39 -1.13 -13.90
CA LEU A 329 11.07 0.14 -14.08
C LEU A 329 10.02 1.21 -14.36
N GLN A 330 9.87 2.11 -13.39
CA GLN A 330 8.95 3.24 -13.52
C GLN A 330 9.72 4.55 -13.53
N ASN A 331 9.31 5.42 -14.46
CA ASN A 331 9.56 6.85 -14.38
C ASN A 331 8.21 7.56 -14.39
N SER A 332 8.03 8.57 -13.56
CA SER A 332 6.81 9.37 -13.61
C SER A 332 7.12 10.84 -13.34
N LEU A 333 6.38 11.68 -14.04
CA LEU A 333 6.41 13.13 -13.90
C LEU A 333 5.00 13.60 -13.52
N ALA A 334 4.90 14.48 -12.52
CA ALA A 334 3.64 15.17 -12.25
C ALA A 334 3.89 16.66 -12.06
N GLN A 335 2.91 17.45 -12.53
CA GLN A 335 2.85 18.89 -12.39
C GLN A 335 1.49 19.30 -11.87
N GLU A 336 1.50 20.10 -10.81
CA GLU A 336 0.27 20.67 -10.28
C GLU A 336 0.41 22.18 -10.10
N PHE A 337 -0.60 22.91 -10.56
CA PHE A 337 -0.78 24.32 -10.29
C PHE A 337 -2.01 24.51 -9.43
N THR A 338 -1.86 25.17 -8.30
CA THR A 338 -2.96 25.45 -7.37
C THR A 338 -3.02 26.93 -7.05
N LEU A 339 -4.22 27.51 -7.17
CA LEU A 339 -4.51 28.88 -6.79
C LEU A 339 -5.56 28.88 -5.68
N LYS A 340 -5.18 29.35 -4.50
CA LYS A 340 -6.10 29.62 -3.41
C LYS A 340 -6.38 31.13 -3.35
N GLY A 341 -7.63 31.48 -3.11
CA GLY A 341 -8.03 32.86 -3.02
C GLY A 341 -9.06 33.11 -1.93
N LYS A 342 -9.10 34.35 -1.45
CA LYS A 342 -10.13 34.88 -0.57
C LYS A 342 -10.78 36.09 -1.25
N VAL A 343 -12.09 35.99 -1.54
CA VAL A 343 -12.89 37.03 -2.14
C VAL A 343 -13.86 37.59 -1.07
N GLY A 344 -13.65 38.83 -0.72
CA GLY A 344 -14.32 39.39 0.44
C GLY A 344 -13.97 38.65 1.73
N GLU A 345 -14.88 38.65 2.72
CA GLU A 345 -14.65 37.94 3.99
C GLU A 345 -15.25 36.54 4.02
N ARG A 346 -16.18 36.24 3.11
CA ARG A 346 -17.05 35.08 3.18
C ARG A 346 -16.72 33.96 2.19
N TRP A 347 -15.96 34.23 1.11
CA TRP A 347 -15.70 33.26 0.07
C TRP A 347 -14.22 32.98 -0.04
N ARG A 348 -13.85 31.70 0.14
CA ARG A 348 -12.52 31.16 -0.11
C ARG A 348 -12.61 30.07 -1.15
N HIS A 349 -11.68 30.05 -2.05
CA HIS A 349 -11.66 29.05 -3.12
C HIS A 349 -10.27 28.45 -3.32
N THR A 350 -10.26 27.26 -3.85
CA THR A 350 -9.06 26.58 -4.34
C THR A 350 -9.37 26.08 -5.76
N SER A 351 -8.57 26.48 -6.73
CA SER A 351 -8.66 26.01 -8.11
C SER A 351 -7.31 25.46 -8.54
N GLY A 352 -7.30 24.49 -9.45
CA GLY A 352 -6.03 24.00 -9.93
C GLY A 352 -6.15 23.10 -11.15
N VAL A 353 -4.97 22.80 -11.69
CA VAL A 353 -4.79 21.88 -12.81
C VAL A 353 -3.70 20.89 -12.41
N PHE A 354 -3.95 19.64 -12.67
CA PHE A 354 -3.03 18.54 -12.42
C PHE A 354 -2.74 17.81 -13.72
N PHE A 355 -1.49 17.46 -13.90
CA PHE A 355 -1.03 16.58 -14.98
C PHE A 355 -0.09 15.55 -14.40
N SER A 356 -0.22 14.29 -14.81
CA SER A 356 0.81 13.27 -14.57
C SER A 356 0.96 12.36 -15.78
N HIS A 357 2.20 11.90 -15.97
CA HIS A 357 2.50 10.84 -16.91
C HIS A 357 3.46 9.85 -16.27
N GLN A 358 3.13 8.57 -16.39
CA GLN A 358 3.87 7.45 -15.84
C GLN A 358 4.29 6.52 -16.99
N TRP A 359 5.57 6.19 -17.05
CA TRP A 359 6.14 5.15 -17.92
C TRP A 359 6.46 3.95 -17.03
N LEU A 360 5.69 2.89 -17.16
CA LEU A 360 5.94 1.64 -16.43
C LEU A 360 6.31 0.55 -17.43
N LYS A 361 7.48 -0.05 -17.22
CA LYS A 361 7.95 -1.24 -17.92
C LYS A 361 8.04 -2.38 -16.92
N THR A 362 7.35 -3.49 -17.21
CA THR A 362 7.36 -4.70 -16.39
C THR A 362 7.87 -5.87 -17.22
N ASN A 363 8.84 -6.60 -16.67
CA ASN A 363 9.27 -7.90 -17.17
C ASN A 363 8.89 -8.94 -16.10
N ALA A 364 8.01 -9.87 -16.45
CA ALA A 364 7.39 -10.81 -15.51
C ALA A 364 7.40 -12.25 -16.04
N PRO A 365 8.58 -12.90 -16.15
CA PRO A 365 8.65 -14.30 -16.56
C PRO A 365 8.13 -15.23 -15.48
N VAL A 366 7.44 -16.31 -15.94
CA VAL A 366 6.95 -17.43 -15.12
C VAL A 366 7.69 -18.68 -15.54
N TYR A 367 8.14 -19.46 -14.55
CA TYR A 367 8.89 -20.69 -14.71
C TYR A 367 8.15 -21.85 -14.04
N PHE A 368 8.24 -23.04 -14.64
CA PHE A 368 7.58 -24.23 -14.14
C PHE A 368 8.61 -25.30 -13.78
N GLY A 369 8.52 -25.79 -12.55
CA GLY A 369 9.47 -26.73 -11.98
C GLY A 369 9.18 -28.19 -12.31
N GLY A 370 10.11 -29.05 -11.88
CA GLY A 370 10.07 -30.48 -12.14
C GLY A 370 8.86 -31.19 -11.55
N SER A 371 8.33 -30.71 -10.42
CA SER A 371 7.14 -31.29 -9.79
C SER A 371 5.88 -31.14 -10.65
N MET A 372 5.82 -30.12 -11.51
CA MET A 372 4.75 -29.93 -12.48
C MET A 372 5.02 -30.62 -13.81
N THR A 373 6.22 -30.46 -14.37
CA THR A 373 6.52 -30.90 -15.75
C THR A 373 6.77 -32.39 -15.84
N THR A 374 7.42 -33.02 -14.84
CA THR A 374 7.77 -34.45 -14.85
C THR A 374 6.56 -35.38 -14.89
N PRO A 375 5.49 -35.21 -14.09
CA PRO A 375 4.31 -36.05 -14.20
C PRO A 375 3.64 -36.00 -15.58
N ILE A 376 3.57 -34.78 -16.17
CA ILE A 376 3.01 -34.58 -17.52
C ILE A 376 3.87 -35.32 -18.57
N ALA A 377 5.16 -35.13 -18.50
CA ALA A 377 6.10 -35.81 -19.40
C ALA A 377 6.07 -37.35 -19.27
N THR A 378 5.98 -37.85 -18.03
CA THR A 378 5.87 -39.30 -17.76
C THR A 378 4.54 -39.87 -18.28
N ALA A 379 3.42 -39.16 -18.11
CA ALA A 379 2.13 -39.58 -18.68
C ALA A 379 2.19 -39.61 -20.22
N ALA A 380 2.78 -38.59 -20.85
CA ALA A 380 3.01 -38.56 -22.30
C ALA A 380 3.90 -39.70 -22.79
N ALA A 381 5.04 -39.96 -22.13
CA ALA A 381 5.93 -41.11 -22.45
C ALA A 381 5.20 -42.44 -22.32
N THR A 382 4.34 -42.59 -21.31
CA THR A 382 3.53 -43.81 -21.12
C THR A 382 2.53 -43.97 -22.25
N SER A 383 1.87 -42.90 -22.69
CA SER A 383 0.93 -42.92 -23.82
C SER A 383 1.65 -43.30 -25.12
N ILE A 384 2.82 -42.73 -25.40
CA ILE A 384 3.63 -43.06 -26.57
C ILE A 384 4.04 -44.55 -26.51
N ARG A 385 4.50 -45.02 -25.36
CA ARG A 385 4.87 -46.44 -25.18
C ARG A 385 3.68 -47.36 -25.47
N ASN A 386 2.51 -47.05 -24.92
CA ASN A 386 1.32 -47.86 -25.13
C ASN A 386 0.86 -47.86 -26.60
N ALA A 387 0.96 -46.72 -27.28
CA ALA A 387 0.65 -46.63 -28.71
C ALA A 387 1.57 -47.50 -29.56
N ILE A 388 2.90 -47.48 -29.24
CA ILE A 388 3.87 -48.35 -29.92
C ILE A 388 3.55 -49.82 -29.66
N VAL A 389 3.30 -50.22 -28.40
CA VAL A 389 2.94 -51.60 -28.03
C VAL A 389 1.69 -52.04 -28.79
N ASN A 390 0.64 -51.24 -28.82
CA ASN A 390 -0.61 -51.55 -29.51
C ASN A 390 -0.42 -51.71 -31.02
N SER A 391 0.30 -50.77 -31.65
CA SER A 391 0.58 -50.86 -33.10
C SER A 391 1.41 -52.11 -33.46
N MET A 392 2.42 -52.47 -32.63
CA MET A 392 3.18 -53.69 -32.81
C MET A 392 2.32 -54.96 -32.60
N ALA A 393 1.46 -54.94 -31.57
CA ALA A 393 0.58 -56.04 -31.29
C ALA A 393 -0.46 -56.23 -32.44
N GLU A 394 -1.05 -55.16 -32.96
CA GLU A 394 -1.94 -55.21 -34.13
C GLU A 394 -1.27 -55.81 -35.37
N SER A 395 -0.02 -55.41 -35.62
CA SER A 395 0.79 -56.00 -36.71
C SER A 395 1.02 -57.51 -36.53
N MET A 396 1.30 -57.95 -35.30
CA MET A 396 1.48 -59.37 -34.98
C MET A 396 0.18 -60.15 -35.05
N ILE A 397 -0.96 -59.52 -34.64
CA ILE A 397 -2.30 -60.15 -34.77
C ILE A 397 -2.63 -60.31 -36.23
N ALA A 398 -2.39 -59.29 -37.07
CA ALA A 398 -2.60 -59.40 -38.54
C ALA A 398 -1.73 -60.46 -39.16
N GLY A 399 -0.57 -60.80 -38.57
CA GLY A 399 0.30 -61.90 -38.91
C GLY A 399 -0.15 -63.28 -38.37
N GLY A 400 -1.34 -63.36 -37.71
CA GLY A 400 -1.90 -64.60 -37.19
C GLY A 400 -1.57 -64.93 -35.73
N MET A 401 -0.96 -64.05 -34.97
CA MET A 401 -0.64 -64.29 -33.56
C MET A 401 -1.90 -64.12 -32.70
N PRO A 402 -2.15 -64.95 -31.66
CA PRO A 402 -3.22 -64.72 -30.71
C PRO A 402 -3.10 -63.37 -29.99
N PRO A 403 -4.20 -62.62 -29.79
CA PRO A 403 -4.13 -61.23 -29.24
C PRO A 403 -3.35 -61.12 -27.94
N GLN A 404 -3.54 -61.99 -26.98
CA GLN A 404 -2.81 -61.97 -25.71
C GLN A 404 -1.31 -62.19 -25.86
N ALA A 405 -0.89 -63.13 -26.74
CA ALA A 405 0.53 -63.39 -27.03
C ALA A 405 1.17 -62.22 -27.79
N ALA A 406 0.47 -61.62 -28.72
CA ALA A 406 0.86 -60.44 -29.48
C ALA A 406 1.13 -59.26 -28.55
N GLN A 407 0.22 -58.98 -27.63
CA GLN A 407 0.34 -57.89 -26.66
C GLN A 407 1.54 -58.12 -25.72
N ALA A 408 1.71 -59.32 -25.16
CA ALA A 408 2.82 -59.63 -24.28
C ALA A 408 4.17 -59.54 -25.03
N GLN A 409 4.22 -60.02 -26.28
CA GLN A 409 5.46 -59.98 -27.09
C GLN A 409 5.80 -58.57 -27.54
N ALA A 410 4.81 -57.75 -27.90
CA ALA A 410 5.02 -56.34 -28.22
C ALA A 410 5.53 -55.58 -27.00
N GLN A 411 4.94 -55.80 -25.83
CA GLN A 411 5.39 -55.16 -24.59
C GLN A 411 6.82 -55.54 -24.25
N ALA A 412 7.15 -56.82 -24.29
CA ALA A 412 8.53 -57.31 -24.07
C ALA A 412 9.54 -56.83 -25.13
N ALA A 413 9.09 -56.60 -26.37
CA ALA A 413 9.93 -56.01 -27.41
C ALA A 413 10.25 -54.54 -27.14
N VAL A 414 9.24 -53.73 -26.73
CA VAL A 414 9.42 -52.33 -26.38
C VAL A 414 10.30 -52.19 -25.14
N GLU A 415 10.12 -53.05 -24.13
CA GLU A 415 10.97 -53.04 -22.92
C GLU A 415 12.44 -53.36 -23.23
N ARG A 416 12.68 -54.29 -24.15
CA ARG A 416 14.06 -54.66 -24.61
C ARG A 416 14.70 -53.64 -25.52
N ALA A 417 13.91 -52.92 -26.32
CA ALA A 417 14.39 -51.91 -27.27
C ALA A 417 14.87 -50.62 -26.59
N GLY A 418 14.60 -50.46 -25.29
CA GLY A 418 15.04 -49.32 -24.51
C GLY A 418 13.86 -48.46 -23.96
N VAL A 419 14.20 -47.54 -23.09
CA VAL A 419 13.25 -46.71 -22.38
C VAL A 419 12.61 -45.70 -23.35
N VAL A 420 11.28 -45.58 -23.28
CA VAL A 420 10.58 -44.41 -23.80
C VAL A 420 10.52 -43.39 -22.65
N SER A 421 11.27 -42.33 -22.76
CA SER A 421 11.27 -41.22 -21.78
C SER A 421 10.97 -39.89 -22.45
N MET A 422 10.42 -38.96 -21.68
CA MET A 422 10.13 -37.62 -22.12
C MET A 422 10.50 -36.65 -21.01
N SER A 423 11.05 -35.54 -21.40
CA SER A 423 11.18 -34.35 -20.53
C SER A 423 10.49 -33.17 -21.16
N MET A 424 10.05 -32.24 -20.31
CA MET A 424 9.32 -31.04 -20.71
C MET A 424 9.84 -29.84 -19.94
N ASP A 425 10.13 -28.75 -20.65
CA ASP A 425 10.44 -27.43 -20.10
C ASP A 425 9.40 -26.43 -20.60
N ILE A 426 8.86 -25.63 -19.71
CA ILE A 426 7.87 -24.61 -20.04
C ILE A 426 8.34 -23.26 -19.48
N ARG A 427 8.34 -22.23 -20.32
CA ARG A 427 8.70 -20.86 -19.97
C ARG A 427 7.70 -19.90 -20.55
N VAL A 428 7.31 -18.90 -19.76
CA VAL A 428 6.41 -17.84 -20.18
C VAL A 428 7.07 -16.47 -19.91
N PRO A 429 7.97 -16.00 -20.81
CA PRO A 429 8.49 -14.65 -20.72
C PRO A 429 7.38 -13.62 -21.01
N GLY A 430 7.44 -12.47 -20.35
CA GLY A 430 6.47 -11.40 -20.54
C GLY A 430 7.09 -10.02 -20.40
N LEU A 431 6.99 -9.20 -21.45
CA LEU A 431 7.44 -7.82 -21.44
C LEU A 431 6.25 -6.90 -21.71
N PHE A 432 6.00 -6.03 -20.75
CA PHE A 432 4.84 -5.14 -20.74
C PHE A 432 5.27 -3.69 -20.59
N HIS A 433 4.71 -2.80 -21.42
CA HIS A 433 4.80 -1.37 -21.27
C HIS A 433 3.41 -0.82 -21.03
N THR A 434 3.19 -0.24 -19.85
CA THR A 434 1.88 0.27 -19.41
C THR A 434 1.96 1.75 -19.06
N PRO A 435 2.14 2.64 -20.08
CA PRO A 435 2.12 4.07 -19.83
C PRO A 435 0.69 4.54 -19.47
N GLN A 436 0.64 5.49 -18.54
CA GLN A 436 -0.62 6.10 -18.09
C GLN A 436 -0.47 7.61 -17.98
N SER A 437 -1.45 8.35 -18.51
CA SER A 437 -1.55 9.81 -18.37
C SER A 437 -2.82 10.17 -17.62
N ASN A 438 -2.74 11.18 -16.77
CA ASN A 438 -3.91 11.78 -16.13
C ASN A 438 -3.84 13.30 -16.27
N VAL A 439 -4.98 13.91 -16.62
CA VAL A 439 -5.18 15.37 -16.63
C VAL A 439 -6.42 15.68 -15.80
N GLY A 440 -6.28 16.55 -14.81
CA GLY A 440 -7.36 16.95 -13.92
C GLY A 440 -7.49 18.46 -13.81
N ILE A 441 -8.73 18.96 -13.84
CA ILE A 441 -9.04 20.38 -13.57
C ILE A 441 -10.02 20.39 -12.41
N PHE A 442 -9.74 21.17 -11.37
CA PHE A 442 -10.54 21.17 -10.16
C PHE A 442 -10.80 22.57 -9.60
N HIS A 443 -11.92 22.68 -8.91
CA HIS A 443 -12.31 23.85 -8.15
C HIS A 443 -13.09 23.45 -6.89
N GLU A 444 -12.78 24.07 -5.75
CA GLU A 444 -13.53 23.97 -4.51
C GLU A 444 -13.76 25.37 -3.96
N SER A 445 -15.00 25.69 -3.64
CA SER A 445 -15.45 26.91 -2.98
C SER A 445 -15.94 26.62 -1.57
N ASN A 446 -15.49 27.39 -0.60
CA ASN A 446 -15.98 27.42 0.77
C ASN A 446 -16.62 28.79 1.02
N ILE A 447 -17.92 28.83 1.24
CA ILE A 447 -18.75 30.06 1.33
C ILE A 447 -19.39 30.12 2.70
N ASP A 448 -19.04 31.13 3.49
CA ASP A 448 -19.69 31.40 4.76
C ASP A 448 -21.07 32.04 4.51
N LEU A 449 -22.13 31.20 4.49
CA LEU A 449 -23.53 31.62 4.30
C LEU A 449 -24.00 32.49 5.48
N ALA A 450 -23.54 32.12 6.68
CA ALA A 450 -23.74 32.87 7.92
C ALA A 450 -22.45 32.76 8.75
N SER A 451 -22.39 33.48 9.88
CA SER A 451 -21.23 33.44 10.79
C SER A 451 -20.93 32.05 11.34
N ASN A 452 -21.93 31.19 11.37
CA ASN A 452 -21.85 29.82 11.90
C ASN A 452 -22.17 28.74 10.85
N LEU A 453 -22.42 29.08 9.59
CA LEU A 453 -22.80 28.13 8.56
C LEU A 453 -21.96 28.33 7.32
N MET A 454 -21.19 27.27 6.95
CA MET A 454 -20.33 27.25 5.78
C MET A 454 -20.82 26.18 4.79
N LEU A 455 -20.93 26.60 3.52
CA LEU A 455 -21.20 25.72 2.37
C LEU A 455 -19.87 25.41 1.65
N THR A 456 -19.61 24.15 1.38
CA THR A 456 -18.50 23.67 0.55
C THR A 456 -19.06 23.11 -0.75
N LEU A 457 -18.61 23.62 -1.89
CA LEU A 457 -18.94 23.13 -3.22
C LEU A 457 -17.66 22.82 -3.97
N GLY A 458 -17.54 21.63 -4.50
CA GLY A 458 -16.39 21.23 -5.25
C GLY A 458 -16.73 20.44 -6.51
N LEU A 459 -15.91 20.59 -7.54
CA LEU A 459 -16.02 19.87 -8.78
C LEU A 459 -14.64 19.64 -9.37
N ARG A 460 -14.39 18.41 -9.84
CA ARG A 460 -13.22 18.07 -10.62
C ARG A 460 -13.61 17.25 -11.84
N TYR A 461 -12.95 17.49 -12.94
CA TYR A 461 -12.97 16.65 -14.12
C TYR A 461 -11.58 16.02 -14.29
N ASP A 462 -11.55 14.69 -14.40
CA ASP A 462 -10.36 13.91 -14.67
C ASP A 462 -10.48 13.15 -15.99
N TYR A 463 -9.47 13.26 -16.83
CA TYR A 463 -9.26 12.43 -18.01
C TYR A 463 -8.07 11.51 -17.79
N ASN A 464 -8.27 10.22 -18.01
CA ASN A 464 -7.23 9.20 -17.90
C ASN A 464 -7.08 8.47 -19.23
N HIS A 465 -5.86 8.42 -19.74
CA HIS A 465 -5.45 7.58 -20.84
C HIS A 465 -4.53 6.49 -20.35
N VAL A 466 -4.92 5.22 -20.52
CA VAL A 466 -4.14 4.04 -20.15
C VAL A 466 -3.84 3.23 -21.40
N LYS A 467 -2.59 2.80 -21.56
CA LYS A 467 -2.15 2.00 -22.69
C LYS A 467 -1.40 0.78 -22.20
N ILE A 468 -1.52 -0.34 -22.89
CA ILE A 468 -0.63 -1.48 -22.77
C ILE A 468 -0.01 -1.80 -24.13
N SER A 469 1.29 -2.05 -24.14
CA SER A 469 1.98 -2.74 -25.22
C SER A 469 2.63 -3.97 -24.63
N TYR A 470 2.36 -5.11 -25.19
CA TYR A 470 2.87 -6.38 -24.70
C TYR A 470 3.60 -7.14 -25.81
N ASP A 471 4.67 -7.81 -25.40
CA ASP A 471 5.42 -8.79 -26.15
C ASP A 471 5.68 -9.96 -25.19
N THR A 472 4.86 -10.97 -25.31
CA THR A 472 4.84 -12.12 -24.39
C THR A 472 4.68 -13.39 -25.21
N SER A 473 5.29 -14.45 -24.73
CA SER A 473 5.23 -15.75 -25.40
C SER A 473 5.17 -16.86 -24.36
N ALA A 474 4.77 -18.02 -24.79
CA ALA A 474 5.00 -19.26 -24.05
C ALA A 474 5.76 -20.21 -24.97
N LEU A 475 6.75 -20.90 -24.39
CA LEU A 475 7.55 -21.91 -25.08
C LEU A 475 7.51 -23.19 -24.25
N MET A 476 7.06 -24.26 -24.88
CA MET A 476 7.14 -25.62 -24.36
C MET A 476 8.13 -26.43 -25.22
N THR A 477 9.19 -26.89 -24.61
CA THR A 477 10.15 -27.77 -25.26
C THR A 477 9.95 -29.18 -24.75
N MET A 478 9.67 -30.10 -25.65
CA MET A 478 9.48 -31.52 -25.36
C MET A 478 10.65 -32.33 -25.95
N THR A 479 11.41 -33.00 -25.11
CA THR A 479 12.46 -33.89 -25.54
C THR A 479 12.05 -35.35 -25.29
N ALA A 480 11.78 -36.09 -26.33
CA ALA A 480 11.41 -37.50 -26.28
C ALA A 480 12.59 -38.37 -26.69
N ASN A 481 12.90 -39.39 -25.88
CA ASN A 481 13.82 -40.44 -26.28
C ASN A 481 13.00 -41.72 -26.47
N VAL A 482 12.92 -42.17 -27.72
CA VAL A 482 12.20 -43.37 -28.10
C VAL A 482 13.17 -44.37 -28.68
N MET A 483 13.46 -45.47 -27.97
CA MET A 483 14.35 -46.53 -28.40
C MET A 483 15.73 -46.02 -28.84
N GLY A 484 16.31 -45.05 -28.06
CA GLY A 484 17.64 -44.49 -28.31
C GLY A 484 17.69 -43.41 -29.39
N ARG A 485 16.57 -43.02 -29.94
CA ARG A 485 16.45 -41.83 -30.82
C ARG A 485 15.87 -40.66 -30.06
N GLU A 486 16.60 -39.59 -30.02
CA GLU A 486 16.12 -38.34 -29.44
C GLU A 486 15.42 -37.51 -30.50
N ALA A 487 14.27 -37.01 -30.12
CA ALA A 487 13.50 -35.99 -30.86
C ALA A 487 13.18 -34.84 -29.94
N VAL A 488 13.46 -33.64 -30.40
CA VAL A 488 13.13 -32.38 -29.70
C VAL A 488 12.09 -31.63 -30.51
N ASN A 489 10.93 -31.40 -29.95
CA ASN A 489 9.87 -30.64 -30.55
C ASN A 489 9.55 -29.41 -29.69
N THR A 490 9.21 -28.34 -30.34
CA THR A 490 8.84 -27.09 -29.69
C THR A 490 7.38 -26.74 -29.99
N LEU A 491 6.68 -26.27 -28.97
CA LEU A 491 5.39 -25.63 -29.06
C LEU A 491 5.51 -24.22 -28.57
N SER A 492 5.17 -23.25 -29.39
CA SER A 492 5.21 -21.84 -29.02
C SER A 492 3.90 -21.14 -29.30
N SER A 493 3.61 -20.15 -28.48
CA SER A 493 2.55 -19.18 -28.69
C SER A 493 3.10 -17.80 -28.37
N GLN A 494 2.89 -16.80 -29.25
CA GLN A 494 3.38 -15.45 -29.07
C GLN A 494 2.24 -14.43 -29.27
N LEU A 495 2.11 -13.54 -28.31
CA LEU A 495 1.19 -12.42 -28.37
C LEU A 495 1.95 -11.10 -28.33
N THR A 496 1.80 -10.31 -29.40
CA THR A 496 2.47 -9.01 -29.56
C THR A 496 1.48 -8.00 -30.10
N ARG A 497 1.04 -7.08 -29.29
CA ARG A 497 0.10 -6.03 -29.69
C ARG A 497 0.13 -4.83 -28.72
N SER A 498 -0.58 -3.79 -29.06
CA SER A 498 -0.78 -2.63 -28.20
C SER A 498 -2.24 -2.19 -28.27
N THR A 499 -2.82 -1.84 -27.12
CA THR A 499 -4.17 -1.34 -26.98
C THR A 499 -4.24 -0.24 -25.93
N SER A 500 -5.31 0.58 -25.96
CA SER A 500 -5.49 1.68 -25.00
C SER A 500 -6.96 1.88 -24.67
N ASN A 501 -7.20 2.42 -23.49
CA ASN A 501 -8.52 2.81 -22.99
C ASN A 501 -8.48 4.24 -22.47
N ASP A 502 -9.59 4.96 -22.67
CA ASP A 502 -9.79 6.33 -22.22
C ASP A 502 -10.95 6.38 -21.20
N TYR A 503 -10.74 7.07 -20.09
CA TYR A 503 -11.73 7.19 -19.03
C TYR A 503 -11.90 8.65 -18.63
N ASN A 504 -13.17 9.06 -18.49
CA ASN A 504 -13.57 10.39 -18.05
C ASN A 504 -14.32 10.31 -16.74
N GLN A 505 -13.95 11.15 -15.76
CA GLN A 505 -14.58 11.16 -14.45
C GLN A 505 -14.94 12.57 -14.01
N LEU A 506 -16.16 12.72 -13.52
CA LEU A 506 -16.61 13.93 -12.86
C LEU A 506 -16.79 13.67 -11.37
N LEU A 507 -16.12 14.46 -10.52
CA LEU A 507 -15.97 14.24 -9.08
C LEU A 507 -16.55 15.44 -8.30
N PRO A 508 -17.86 15.46 -8.07
CA PRO A 508 -18.50 16.49 -7.28
C PRO A 508 -18.28 16.27 -5.78
N LYS A 509 -18.30 17.38 -5.04
CA LYS A 509 -18.33 17.46 -3.58
C LYS A 509 -19.34 18.51 -3.14
N PHE A 510 -20.17 18.12 -2.20
CA PHE A 510 -21.08 19.01 -1.52
C PHE A 510 -20.91 18.82 -0.01
N GLY A 511 -20.72 19.90 0.72
CA GLY A 511 -20.53 19.89 2.16
C GLY A 511 -21.23 21.04 2.85
N LEU A 512 -21.75 20.80 4.05
CA LEU A 512 -22.33 21.81 4.92
C LEU A 512 -21.69 21.67 6.30
N THR A 513 -21.16 22.77 6.84
CA THR A 513 -20.54 22.79 8.17
C THR A 513 -21.20 23.83 9.03
N TYR A 514 -21.72 23.42 10.19
CA TYR A 514 -22.28 24.29 11.20
C TYR A 514 -21.30 24.43 12.37
N LYS A 515 -20.81 25.64 12.63
CA LYS A 515 -19.96 25.98 13.77
C LYS A 515 -20.77 26.08 15.05
N LEU A 516 -20.37 25.34 16.05
CA LEU A 516 -20.99 25.40 17.37
C LEU A 516 -20.55 26.67 18.14
N PRO A 517 -21.40 27.22 19.00
CA PRO A 517 -21.05 28.40 19.81
C PRO A 517 -19.89 28.10 20.77
N LYS A 518 -19.21 29.13 21.26
CA LYS A 518 -18.11 29.05 22.26
C LYS A 518 -16.96 28.13 21.88
N ASP A 519 -16.62 28.02 20.59
CA ASP A 519 -15.56 27.16 20.05
C ASP A 519 -15.66 25.67 20.42
N TYR A 520 -16.88 25.21 20.75
CA TYR A 520 -17.12 23.78 20.98
C TYR A 520 -16.83 22.90 19.76
N GLY A 521 -16.59 23.51 18.58
CA GLY A 521 -16.25 22.80 17.35
C GLY A 521 -17.30 22.98 16.26
N ASN A 522 -17.57 21.91 15.52
CA ASN A 522 -18.53 21.94 14.42
C ASN A 522 -19.22 20.59 14.20
N VAL A 523 -20.33 20.63 13.49
CA VAL A 523 -21.05 19.50 12.92
C VAL A 523 -21.06 19.67 11.41
N TYR A 524 -20.87 18.60 10.66
CA TYR A 524 -20.87 18.66 9.20
C TYR A 524 -21.65 17.51 8.58
N ALA A 525 -22.10 17.74 7.34
CA ALA A 525 -22.58 16.71 6.43
C ALA A 525 -21.90 16.90 5.08
N THR A 526 -21.53 15.79 4.43
CA THR A 526 -20.86 15.85 3.13
C THR A 526 -21.29 14.70 2.22
N VAL A 527 -21.33 15.01 0.92
CA VAL A 527 -21.51 14.03 -0.16
C VAL A 527 -20.33 14.20 -1.12
N THR A 528 -19.60 13.11 -1.37
CA THR A 528 -18.40 13.12 -2.20
C THR A 528 -18.36 11.93 -3.13
N LYS A 529 -17.84 12.13 -4.35
CA LYS A 529 -17.54 11.04 -5.29
C LYS A 529 -16.03 10.82 -5.35
N GLY A 530 -15.63 9.55 -5.35
CA GLY A 530 -14.27 9.09 -5.62
C GLY A 530 -14.23 8.09 -6.75
N PHE A 531 -13.05 7.84 -7.28
CA PHE A 531 -12.83 6.77 -8.25
C PHE A 531 -11.41 6.24 -8.18
N ARG A 532 -11.26 5.01 -8.65
CA ARG A 532 -9.99 4.36 -8.93
C ARG A 532 -9.89 4.06 -10.41
N ALA A 533 -8.72 4.34 -11.01
CA ALA A 533 -8.52 4.20 -12.45
C ALA A 533 -8.69 2.74 -12.90
N GLY A 534 -9.19 2.56 -14.12
CA GLY A 534 -9.15 1.29 -14.84
C GLY A 534 -7.74 0.98 -15.35
N GLY A 535 -7.57 -0.15 -16.01
CA GLY A 535 -6.27 -0.58 -16.52
C GLY A 535 -6.29 -1.95 -17.19
N PHE A 536 -5.13 -2.63 -17.13
CA PHE A 536 -4.91 -3.92 -17.77
C PHE A 536 -4.27 -4.91 -16.79
N ASN A 537 -4.67 -6.18 -16.89
CA ASN A 537 -4.15 -7.32 -16.12
C ASN A 537 -2.99 -7.98 -16.85
N ILE A 538 -1.76 -7.68 -16.46
CA ILE A 538 -0.58 -8.31 -17.07
C ILE A 538 -0.42 -9.78 -16.65
N GLN A 539 -0.89 -10.15 -15.44
CA GLN A 539 -0.81 -11.54 -14.95
C GLN A 539 -1.67 -12.52 -15.75
N MET A 540 -2.69 -12.04 -16.47
CA MET A 540 -3.54 -12.90 -17.30
C MET A 540 -2.83 -13.51 -18.49
N PHE A 541 -1.78 -12.89 -18.99
CA PHE A 541 -1.07 -13.41 -20.16
C PHE A 541 -0.44 -14.79 -19.92
N SER A 542 0.07 -15.06 -18.73
CA SER A 542 0.62 -16.38 -18.41
C SER A 542 -0.43 -17.48 -18.45
N ASP A 543 -1.65 -17.19 -17.99
CA ASP A 543 -2.76 -18.13 -18.00
C ASP A 543 -3.30 -18.36 -19.42
N VAL A 544 -3.49 -17.28 -20.19
CA VAL A 544 -3.92 -17.37 -21.60
C VAL A 544 -2.93 -18.21 -22.40
N LEU A 545 -1.63 -17.87 -22.37
CA LEU A 545 -0.61 -18.54 -23.14
C LEU A 545 -0.41 -20.01 -22.73
N GLN A 546 -0.48 -20.31 -21.42
CA GLN A 546 -0.40 -21.67 -20.94
C GLN A 546 -1.62 -22.50 -21.38
N THR A 547 -2.82 -21.93 -21.36
CA THR A 547 -4.05 -22.59 -21.85
C THR A 547 -3.90 -22.93 -23.33
N GLU A 548 -3.35 -22.01 -24.14
CA GLU A 548 -3.08 -22.26 -25.57
C GLU A 548 -2.06 -23.39 -25.79
N LEU A 549 -0.96 -23.42 -25.01
CA LEU A 549 0.00 -24.53 -25.10
C LEU A 549 -0.64 -25.86 -24.75
N MET A 550 -1.47 -25.91 -23.69
CA MET A 550 -2.11 -27.17 -23.29
C MET A 550 -3.14 -27.65 -24.32
N ALA A 551 -3.89 -26.72 -24.93
CA ALA A 551 -4.85 -27.03 -25.99
C ALA A 551 -4.18 -27.58 -27.28
N ASN A 552 -2.95 -27.14 -27.57
CA ASN A 552 -2.22 -27.50 -28.79
C ASN A 552 -1.09 -28.55 -28.59
N ARG A 553 -0.97 -29.13 -27.40
CA ARG A 553 0.12 -30.08 -27.06
C ARG A 553 0.20 -31.28 -28.01
N ASP A 554 -0.93 -31.76 -28.53
CA ASP A 554 -0.97 -32.91 -29.43
C ASP A 554 -0.40 -32.59 -30.83
N GLN A 555 -0.44 -31.31 -31.25
CA GLN A 555 0.24 -30.83 -32.46
C GLN A 555 1.75 -30.89 -32.30
N ALA A 556 2.27 -30.48 -31.13
CA ALA A 556 3.69 -30.53 -30.82
C ALA A 556 4.26 -31.96 -30.74
N MET A 557 3.41 -32.94 -30.47
CA MET A 557 3.83 -34.35 -30.55
C MET A 557 4.15 -34.84 -31.98
N ARG A 558 3.69 -34.10 -32.99
CA ARG A 558 3.89 -34.42 -34.41
C ARG A 558 5.05 -33.65 -35.05
N GLY A 559 5.59 -32.65 -34.38
CA GLY A 559 6.67 -31.76 -34.82
C GLY A 559 6.57 -30.38 -34.19
N ASP A 560 7.46 -29.48 -34.56
CA ASP A 560 7.41 -28.09 -34.11
C ASP A 560 6.09 -27.45 -34.54
N TYR A 561 5.47 -26.71 -33.60
CA TYR A 561 4.21 -26.04 -33.87
C TYR A 561 4.17 -24.67 -33.22
N GLU A 562 3.70 -23.65 -33.95
CA GLU A 562 3.47 -22.31 -33.49
C GLU A 562 1.97 -21.97 -33.57
N VAL A 563 1.37 -21.59 -32.45
CA VAL A 563 -0.04 -21.18 -32.38
C VAL A 563 -0.21 -19.89 -33.16
N GLN A 564 -1.14 -19.90 -34.10
CA GLN A 564 -1.48 -18.74 -34.93
C GLN A 564 -2.63 -17.96 -34.31
N HIS A 565 -2.54 -16.64 -34.28
CA HIS A 565 -3.56 -15.75 -33.72
C HIS A 565 -4.22 -14.89 -34.77
N THR A 566 -5.55 -14.81 -34.70
CA THR A 566 -6.39 -13.96 -35.55
C THR A 566 -6.66 -12.62 -34.85
N ASP A 567 -7.26 -11.66 -35.56
CA ASP A 567 -7.71 -10.41 -34.96
C ASP A 567 -8.82 -10.62 -33.92
N GLU A 568 -9.62 -11.70 -34.05
CA GLU A 568 -10.65 -12.08 -33.09
C GLU A 568 -10.00 -12.58 -31.79
N ASP A 569 -8.93 -13.37 -31.86
CA ASP A 569 -8.18 -13.82 -30.68
C ASP A 569 -7.61 -12.65 -29.91
N TYR A 570 -7.02 -11.66 -30.62
CA TYR A 570 -6.54 -10.44 -29.99
C TYR A 570 -7.65 -9.58 -29.38
N ALA A 571 -8.85 -9.55 -29.97
CA ALA A 571 -10.00 -8.88 -29.39
C ALA A 571 -10.45 -9.55 -28.09
N ASN A 572 -10.45 -10.89 -28.06
CA ASN A 572 -10.76 -11.68 -26.87
C ASN A 572 -9.73 -11.45 -25.76
N VAL A 573 -8.43 -11.48 -26.10
CA VAL A 573 -7.34 -11.13 -25.16
C VAL A 573 -7.59 -9.75 -24.57
N ASN A 574 -7.88 -8.75 -25.39
CA ASN A 574 -8.16 -7.38 -24.95
C ASN A 574 -9.32 -7.28 -23.94
N ASN A 575 -10.41 -8.00 -24.20
CA ASN A 575 -11.56 -8.04 -23.31
C ASN A 575 -11.19 -8.69 -21.96
N THR A 576 -10.40 -9.76 -21.99
CA THR A 576 -9.97 -10.51 -20.81
C THR A 576 -9.03 -9.72 -19.92
N ILE A 577 -8.09 -8.97 -20.50
CA ILE A 577 -7.08 -8.22 -19.72
C ILE A 577 -7.58 -6.87 -19.22
N SER A 578 -8.64 -6.30 -19.80
CA SER A 578 -9.11 -4.94 -19.49
C SER A 578 -10.03 -4.93 -18.27
N TYR A 579 -9.87 -3.92 -17.40
CA TYR A 579 -10.83 -3.65 -16.34
C TYR A 579 -11.18 -2.15 -16.28
N LYS A 580 -12.43 -1.87 -15.90
CA LYS A 580 -13.03 -0.53 -15.87
C LYS A 580 -12.70 0.21 -14.56
N PRO A 581 -12.82 1.55 -14.54
CA PRO A 581 -12.75 2.31 -13.29
C PRO A 581 -13.79 1.85 -12.26
N GLU A 582 -13.37 1.81 -11.00
CA GLU A 582 -14.26 1.68 -9.85
C GLU A 582 -14.69 3.07 -9.40
N GLU A 583 -15.94 3.22 -8.99
CA GLU A 583 -16.51 4.49 -8.56
C GLU A 583 -17.24 4.34 -7.22
N SER A 584 -17.08 5.33 -6.35
CA SER A 584 -17.81 5.37 -5.08
C SER A 584 -18.49 6.70 -4.83
N TRP A 585 -19.64 6.64 -4.15
CA TRP A 585 -20.31 7.77 -3.56
C TRP A 585 -20.31 7.61 -2.04
N ASN A 586 -19.85 8.63 -1.33
CA ASN A 586 -19.81 8.68 0.13
C ASN A 586 -20.80 9.71 0.64
N TYR A 587 -21.64 9.31 1.58
CA TYR A 587 -22.55 10.15 2.36
C TYR A 587 -22.07 10.10 3.80
N GLU A 588 -21.70 11.22 4.37
CA GLU A 588 -21.09 11.30 5.69
C GLU A 588 -21.70 12.44 6.53
N VAL A 589 -21.94 12.15 7.80
CA VAL A 589 -22.27 13.12 8.82
C VAL A 589 -21.28 12.95 9.96
N GLY A 590 -20.71 14.06 10.43
CA GLY A 590 -19.74 13.99 11.51
C GLY A 590 -19.64 15.27 12.33
N THR A 591 -18.78 15.23 13.33
CA THR A 591 -18.53 16.35 14.23
C THR A 591 -17.08 16.38 14.70
N HIS A 592 -16.55 17.57 14.86
CA HIS A 592 -15.27 17.86 15.49
C HIS A 592 -15.54 18.69 16.74
N LEU A 593 -15.38 18.11 17.92
CA LEU A 593 -15.70 18.79 19.17
C LEU A 593 -14.43 19.10 19.98
N ASN A 594 -14.44 20.24 20.62
CA ASN A 594 -13.48 20.67 21.64
C ASN A 594 -14.21 20.71 22.98
N LEU A 595 -13.97 19.70 23.81
CA LEU A 595 -14.67 19.54 25.09
C LEU A 595 -13.78 19.99 26.25
N PHE A 596 -14.40 20.37 27.38
CA PHE A 596 -13.69 20.76 28.60
C PHE A 596 -12.67 21.89 28.41
N GLY A 597 -13.02 22.90 27.59
CA GLY A 597 -12.12 24.02 27.31
C GLY A 597 -10.94 23.68 26.42
N GLY A 598 -11.10 22.68 25.51
CA GLY A 598 -10.06 22.24 24.58
C GLY A 598 -9.16 21.13 25.11
N ARG A 599 -9.37 20.65 26.35
CA ARG A 599 -8.58 19.53 26.89
C ARG A 599 -8.83 18.18 26.21
N VAL A 600 -10.04 17.99 25.69
CA VAL A 600 -10.43 16.77 24.99
C VAL A 600 -10.95 17.12 23.61
N HIS A 601 -10.32 16.58 22.61
CA HIS A 601 -10.76 16.64 21.21
C HIS A 601 -11.45 15.34 20.84
N THR A 602 -12.64 15.48 20.27
CA THR A 602 -13.49 14.35 19.88
C THR A 602 -13.89 14.50 18.42
N ASP A 603 -13.62 13.49 17.62
CA ASP A 603 -14.05 13.41 16.23
C ASP A 603 -14.96 12.17 16.08
N ILE A 604 -16.18 12.38 15.60
CA ILE A 604 -17.16 11.31 15.38
C ILE A 604 -17.67 11.44 13.95
N ALA A 605 -17.79 10.34 13.24
CA ALA A 605 -18.41 10.30 11.93
C ALA A 605 -19.22 9.02 11.74
N ALA A 606 -20.33 9.13 11.02
CA ALA A 606 -21.10 8.03 10.46
C ALA A 606 -21.11 8.18 8.94
N TYR A 607 -20.93 7.09 8.23
CA TYR A 607 -20.81 7.10 6.78
C TYR A 607 -21.57 5.96 6.11
N TYR A 608 -21.95 6.18 4.87
CA TYR A 608 -22.48 5.20 3.96
C TYR A 608 -21.85 5.40 2.58
N MET A 609 -21.15 4.40 2.07
CA MET A 609 -20.47 4.42 0.78
C MET A 609 -21.12 3.39 -0.16
N GLN A 610 -21.41 3.79 -1.39
CA GLN A 610 -21.86 2.92 -2.46
C GLN A 610 -20.72 2.78 -3.46
N VAL A 611 -20.38 1.54 -3.81
CA VAL A 611 -19.32 1.23 -4.77
C VAL A 611 -19.93 0.54 -5.99
N ARG A 612 -19.48 0.93 -7.18
CA ARG A 612 -19.85 0.35 -8.46
C ARG A 612 -18.62 -0.09 -9.22
N ASN A 613 -18.73 -1.17 -9.99
CA ASN A 613 -17.60 -1.78 -10.71
C ASN A 613 -16.43 -2.06 -9.78
N GLN A 614 -16.70 -2.58 -8.58
CA GLN A 614 -15.68 -2.81 -7.58
C GLN A 614 -14.57 -3.68 -8.16
N GLN A 615 -13.35 -3.20 -8.06
CA GLN A 615 -12.18 -3.92 -8.56
C GLN A 615 -11.69 -4.89 -7.48
N LEU A 616 -11.84 -6.19 -7.73
CA LEU A 616 -11.38 -7.26 -6.85
C LEU A 616 -10.25 -8.04 -7.48
N SER A 617 -9.36 -8.55 -6.64
CA SER A 617 -8.29 -9.45 -7.03
C SER A 617 -8.73 -10.88 -6.80
N VAL A 618 -9.16 -11.56 -7.84
CA VAL A 618 -9.59 -12.97 -7.82
C VAL A 618 -8.51 -13.89 -8.40
N MET A 619 -8.64 -15.18 -8.16
CA MET A 619 -7.76 -16.18 -8.78
C MET A 619 -8.01 -16.22 -10.29
N ALA A 620 -6.96 -16.23 -11.09
CA ALA A 620 -7.06 -16.27 -12.54
C ALA A 620 -7.10 -17.70 -13.07
N GLY A 621 -7.94 -17.91 -14.07
CA GLY A 621 -7.91 -19.05 -14.99
C GLY A 621 -8.15 -20.45 -14.43
N THR A 622 -8.04 -21.42 -15.32
CA THR A 622 -8.28 -22.85 -15.07
C THR A 622 -7.25 -23.47 -14.11
N TYR A 623 -6.03 -22.94 -14.08
CA TYR A 623 -4.93 -23.50 -13.32
C TYR A 623 -4.65 -22.76 -12.01
N GLY A 624 -5.26 -21.60 -11.76
CA GLY A 624 -5.13 -20.84 -10.51
C GLY A 624 -3.72 -20.28 -10.24
N PHE A 625 -2.92 -20.06 -11.27
CA PHE A 625 -1.53 -19.63 -11.13
C PHE A 625 -1.33 -18.14 -10.95
N GLY A 626 -2.32 -17.32 -11.26
CA GLY A 626 -2.23 -15.87 -11.17
C GLY A 626 -3.42 -15.28 -10.44
N ARG A 627 -3.35 -13.98 -10.20
CA ARG A 627 -4.50 -13.20 -9.76
C ARG A 627 -4.79 -12.11 -10.76
N MET A 628 -6.06 -11.96 -11.11
CA MET A 628 -6.52 -10.90 -11.99
C MET A 628 -7.38 -9.90 -11.26
N MET A 629 -7.49 -8.70 -11.81
CA MET A 629 -8.46 -7.72 -11.41
C MET A 629 -9.74 -7.90 -12.22
N VAL A 630 -10.85 -8.10 -11.54
CA VAL A 630 -12.19 -8.12 -12.14
C VAL A 630 -13.00 -6.95 -11.61
N ASN A 631 -13.96 -6.49 -12.40
CA ASN A 631 -14.99 -5.60 -11.93
C ASN A 631 -16.14 -6.42 -11.34
N ALA A 632 -16.10 -6.71 -10.04
CA ALA A 632 -17.25 -7.22 -9.31
C ALA A 632 -18.41 -6.21 -9.37
N GLY A 633 -19.63 -6.65 -9.31
CA GLY A 633 -20.81 -5.82 -9.51
C GLY A 633 -20.87 -4.56 -8.61
N LYS A 634 -21.59 -4.67 -7.49
CA LYS A 634 -21.81 -3.55 -6.56
C LYS A 634 -21.52 -3.97 -5.13
N SER A 635 -20.97 -3.07 -4.35
CA SER A 635 -20.86 -3.23 -2.90
C SER A 635 -21.31 -1.96 -2.17
N TYR A 636 -21.45 -2.08 -0.87
CA TYR A 636 -21.57 -0.93 0.00
C TYR A 636 -20.72 -1.10 1.25
N SER A 637 -20.27 0.01 1.79
CA SER A 637 -19.62 0.06 3.09
C SER A 637 -20.32 1.10 3.97
N CYS A 638 -20.69 0.72 5.18
CA CYS A 638 -21.26 1.65 6.15
C CYS A 638 -20.66 1.42 7.54
N GLY A 639 -20.63 2.47 8.33
CA GLY A 639 -20.06 2.37 9.64
C GLY A 639 -20.06 3.68 10.42
N PHE A 640 -19.41 3.62 11.57
CA PHE A 640 -19.16 4.81 12.39
C PHE A 640 -17.73 4.76 12.95
N GLU A 641 -17.21 5.95 13.20
CA GLU A 641 -15.85 6.18 13.65
C GLU A 641 -15.87 7.15 14.83
N ILE A 642 -15.08 6.87 15.86
CA ILE A 642 -14.89 7.74 17.02
C ILE A 642 -13.39 7.85 17.25
N ALA A 643 -12.88 9.07 17.38
CA ALA A 643 -11.51 9.33 17.82
C ALA A 643 -11.53 10.36 18.94
N LEU A 644 -10.85 10.03 20.01
CA LEU A 644 -10.73 10.83 21.23
C LEU A 644 -9.25 11.07 21.50
N ARG A 645 -8.90 12.27 21.90
CA ARG A 645 -7.56 12.58 22.41
C ARG A 645 -7.62 13.65 23.47
N GLY A 646 -6.76 13.53 24.47
CA GLY A 646 -6.76 14.49 25.54
C GLY A 646 -5.39 14.65 26.20
N LYS A 647 -5.24 15.77 26.90
CA LYS A 647 -4.12 16.06 27.78
C LYS A 647 -4.64 16.55 29.13
N GLU A 648 -4.15 15.92 30.18
CA GLU A 648 -4.55 16.19 31.56
C GLU A 648 -3.33 16.37 32.48
N LEU A 649 -3.55 16.76 33.73
CA LEU A 649 -2.51 16.89 34.75
C LEU A 649 -1.38 17.82 34.32
N ASP A 650 -1.70 19.03 33.86
CA ASP A 650 -0.75 20.02 33.33
C ASP A 650 0.12 19.43 32.19
N ASN A 651 -0.53 18.74 31.24
CA ASN A 651 0.08 18.07 30.10
C ASN A 651 1.02 16.90 30.44
N ARG A 652 1.01 16.41 31.68
CA ARG A 652 1.80 15.23 32.07
C ARG A 652 1.17 13.93 31.59
N LEU A 653 -0.15 13.86 31.47
CA LEU A 653 -0.88 12.74 30.94
C LEU A 653 -1.40 13.07 29.55
N SER A 654 -0.95 12.36 28.54
CA SER A 654 -1.55 12.38 27.20
C SER A 654 -2.17 11.02 26.89
N TRP A 655 -3.34 11.07 26.28
CA TRP A 655 -4.05 9.86 25.93
C TRP A 655 -4.78 10.01 24.59
N SER A 656 -4.93 8.89 23.91
CA SER A 656 -5.74 8.79 22.71
C SER A 656 -6.52 7.47 22.73
N ALA A 657 -7.72 7.49 22.17
CA ALA A 657 -8.51 6.28 21.94
C ALA A 657 -9.29 6.46 20.65
N ASN A 658 -9.35 5.42 19.85
CA ASN A 658 -10.18 5.41 18.67
C ASN A 658 -10.87 4.06 18.50
N TYR A 659 -12.04 4.10 17.88
CA TYR A 659 -12.80 2.92 17.54
C TYR A 659 -13.53 3.13 16.23
N ALA A 660 -13.59 2.10 15.41
CA ALA A 660 -14.43 2.10 14.24
C ALA A 660 -15.15 0.76 14.07
N TYR A 661 -16.37 0.84 13.60
CA TYR A 661 -17.15 -0.27 13.08
C TYR A 661 -17.34 -0.08 11.57
N THR A 662 -16.98 -1.10 10.79
CA THR A 662 -17.10 -1.09 9.33
C THR A 662 -17.85 -2.33 8.86
N ARG A 663 -18.95 -2.13 8.14
CA ARG A 663 -19.67 -3.19 7.44
C ARG A 663 -19.52 -2.98 5.94
N SER A 664 -18.61 -3.73 5.30
CA SER A 664 -18.40 -3.75 3.86
C SER A 664 -18.90 -5.06 3.29
N VAL A 665 -19.84 -5.02 2.34
CA VAL A 665 -20.61 -6.19 1.88
C VAL A 665 -20.89 -6.06 0.38
N PHE A 666 -20.76 -7.18 -0.35
CA PHE A 666 -21.20 -7.27 -1.74
C PHE A 666 -22.74 -7.18 -1.82
N ARG A 667 -23.23 -6.32 -2.70
CA ARG A 667 -24.65 -6.15 -2.94
C ARG A 667 -25.11 -6.95 -4.15
N ASP A 668 -24.24 -7.10 -5.12
CA ASP A 668 -24.53 -7.70 -6.42
C ASP A 668 -23.17 -8.15 -6.99
N TYR A 669 -22.83 -9.43 -6.77
CA TYR A 669 -21.57 -10.00 -7.24
C TYR A 669 -21.72 -11.49 -7.50
N GLU A 670 -21.67 -11.85 -8.77
CA GLU A 670 -21.61 -13.21 -9.26
C GLU A 670 -20.26 -13.43 -9.95
N ASP A 671 -19.64 -14.58 -9.73
CA ASP A 671 -18.37 -14.96 -10.35
C ASP A 671 -18.42 -16.41 -10.85
N GLY A 672 -17.79 -16.66 -12.00
CA GLY A 672 -17.61 -17.99 -12.55
C GLY A 672 -16.45 -18.70 -11.86
N VAL A 673 -16.73 -19.85 -11.26
CA VAL A 673 -15.72 -20.70 -10.62
C VAL A 673 -15.73 -22.06 -11.28
N ASN A 674 -14.55 -22.55 -11.66
CA ASN A 674 -14.41 -23.90 -12.19
C ASN A 674 -14.44 -24.92 -11.04
N VAL A 675 -15.45 -25.75 -10.98
CA VAL A 675 -15.60 -26.81 -9.97
C VAL A 675 -15.62 -28.17 -10.69
N GLY A 676 -14.52 -28.92 -10.58
CA GLY A 676 -14.43 -30.25 -11.18
C GLY A 676 -14.39 -30.25 -12.70
N GLY A 677 -14.01 -29.13 -13.35
CA GLY A 677 -13.96 -28.99 -14.82
C GLY A 677 -15.23 -28.38 -15.43
N GLU A 678 -16.23 -28.03 -14.61
CA GLU A 678 -17.44 -27.33 -15.04
C GLU A 678 -17.45 -25.91 -14.48
N GLU A 679 -17.80 -24.92 -15.32
CA GLU A 679 -17.97 -23.53 -14.90
C GLU A 679 -19.28 -23.39 -14.14
N GLN A 680 -19.23 -23.03 -12.87
CA GLN A 680 -20.37 -22.76 -12.03
C GLN A 680 -20.38 -21.28 -11.64
N THR A 681 -21.51 -20.62 -11.76
CA THR A 681 -21.70 -19.26 -11.25
C THR A 681 -22.00 -19.32 -9.75
N ILE A 682 -21.21 -18.65 -8.96
CA ILE A 682 -21.39 -18.51 -7.51
C ILE A 682 -21.83 -17.08 -7.20
N ASP A 683 -22.94 -16.92 -6.50
CA ASP A 683 -23.40 -15.62 -5.98
C ASP A 683 -22.76 -15.32 -4.61
N TYR A 684 -21.95 -14.27 -4.57
CA TYR A 684 -21.31 -13.76 -3.34
C TYR A 684 -22.10 -12.61 -2.69
N SER A 685 -23.30 -12.31 -3.17
CA SER A 685 -24.15 -11.25 -2.61
C SER A 685 -24.41 -11.50 -1.11
N GLY A 686 -24.26 -10.45 -0.29
CA GLY A 686 -24.36 -10.54 1.16
C GLY A 686 -23.08 -10.96 1.88
N LYS A 687 -22.06 -11.46 1.18
CA LYS A 687 -20.74 -11.77 1.76
C LYS A 687 -19.94 -10.49 2.06
N ARG A 688 -19.02 -10.59 3.00
CA ARG A 688 -18.12 -9.50 3.39
C ARG A 688 -17.04 -9.31 2.34
N VAL A 689 -16.71 -8.05 2.08
CA VAL A 689 -15.54 -7.71 1.25
C VAL A 689 -14.27 -8.16 1.97
N PRO A 690 -13.36 -8.88 1.30
CA PRO A 690 -12.11 -9.38 1.90
C PRO A 690 -11.19 -8.25 2.40
N PHE A 691 -10.32 -8.58 3.36
CA PHE A 691 -9.29 -7.70 3.96
C PHE A 691 -9.83 -6.54 4.81
N VAL A 692 -11.12 -6.49 5.06
CA VAL A 692 -11.79 -5.44 5.83
C VAL A 692 -12.17 -5.95 7.22
N PRO A 693 -11.51 -5.48 8.30
CA PRO A 693 -11.93 -5.81 9.66
C PRO A 693 -13.26 -5.15 9.99
N MET A 694 -14.12 -5.89 10.72
CA MET A 694 -15.39 -5.33 11.20
C MET A 694 -15.20 -4.27 12.28
N HIS A 695 -14.17 -4.42 13.08
CA HIS A 695 -13.85 -3.52 14.20
C HIS A 695 -12.37 -3.18 14.15
N THR A 696 -12.04 -1.93 14.37
CA THR A 696 -10.67 -1.48 14.67
C THR A 696 -10.71 -0.66 15.96
N LEU A 697 -9.75 -0.89 16.83
CA LEU A 697 -9.58 -0.16 18.07
C LEU A 697 -8.10 0.15 18.28
N GLY A 698 -7.79 1.41 18.58
CA GLY A 698 -6.48 1.87 18.97
C GLY A 698 -6.57 2.71 20.22
N ALA A 699 -5.62 2.56 21.14
CA ALA A 699 -5.50 3.40 22.31
C ALA A 699 -4.02 3.63 22.63
N GLY A 700 -3.68 4.80 23.16
CA GLY A 700 -2.36 5.16 23.64
C GLY A 700 -2.46 5.99 24.90
N LEU A 701 -1.53 5.79 25.82
CA LEU A 701 -1.44 6.50 27.10
C LEU A 701 0.02 6.77 27.42
N ASP A 702 0.39 8.03 27.67
CA ASP A 702 1.71 8.45 28.09
C ASP A 702 1.61 9.29 29.36
N TYR A 703 2.42 8.93 30.36
CA TYR A 703 2.53 9.70 31.60
C TYR A 703 3.96 10.17 31.78
N THR A 704 4.17 11.49 31.82
CA THR A 704 5.49 12.12 31.98
C THR A 704 5.67 12.64 33.40
N ILE A 705 6.74 12.17 34.04
CA ILE A 705 7.19 12.60 35.37
C ILE A 705 8.38 13.55 35.20
N PRO A 706 8.21 14.85 35.42
CA PRO A 706 9.33 15.81 35.37
C PRO A 706 10.16 15.72 36.66
N PHE A 707 11.48 15.89 36.53
CA PHE A 707 12.41 16.01 37.64
C PHE A 707 13.08 17.39 37.62
N SER A 708 13.14 18.03 38.76
CA SER A 708 13.76 19.37 38.90
C SER A 708 15.25 19.32 39.27
N GLN A 709 15.78 18.15 39.63
CA GLN A 709 17.16 17.97 40.07
C GLN A 709 17.76 16.67 39.48
N GLY A 710 19.06 16.67 39.24
CA GLY A 710 19.79 15.54 38.70
C GLY A 710 19.96 15.59 37.18
N MET A 711 20.53 14.52 36.59
CA MET A 711 20.75 14.40 35.14
C MET A 711 19.51 14.02 34.37
N LEU A 712 18.58 13.34 35.01
CA LEU A 712 17.30 12.93 34.39
C LEU A 712 16.32 14.09 34.49
N SER A 713 15.98 14.68 33.36
CA SER A 713 15.03 15.81 33.26
C SER A 713 13.56 15.36 33.34
N SER A 714 13.24 14.23 32.71
CA SER A 714 11.91 13.63 32.79
C SER A 714 11.93 12.13 32.45
N LEU A 715 10.93 11.42 32.95
CA LEU A 715 10.66 10.01 32.64
C LEU A 715 9.24 9.92 32.08
N THR A 716 9.10 9.43 30.88
CA THR A 716 7.79 9.11 30.29
C THR A 716 7.59 7.61 30.30
N VAL A 717 6.45 7.15 30.81
CA VAL A 717 6.00 5.76 30.72
C VAL A 717 4.77 5.73 29.85
N GLY A 718 4.80 4.93 28.80
CA GLY A 718 3.71 4.83 27.85
C GLY A 718 3.29 3.39 27.58
N ALA A 719 2.04 3.25 27.16
CA ALA A 719 1.47 2.00 26.70
C ALA A 719 0.53 2.26 25.51
N ASP A 720 0.50 1.33 24.59
CA ASP A 720 -0.38 1.37 23.43
C ASP A 720 -1.08 0.02 23.22
N LEU A 721 -2.31 0.09 22.73
CA LEU A 721 -3.14 -1.05 22.40
C LEU A 721 -3.66 -0.89 20.98
N SER A 722 -3.49 -1.90 20.15
CA SER A 722 -4.16 -2.01 18.86
C SER A 722 -4.93 -3.33 18.79
N ALA A 723 -6.18 -3.27 18.32
CA ALA A 723 -7.01 -4.46 18.21
C ALA A 723 -7.82 -4.45 16.92
N MET A 724 -8.00 -5.63 16.35
CA MET A 724 -8.75 -5.86 15.12
C MET A 724 -9.80 -6.94 15.31
N GLY A 725 -10.99 -6.66 14.78
CA GLY A 725 -12.05 -7.65 14.64
C GLY A 725 -11.74 -8.67 13.55
N ARG A 726 -12.70 -9.57 13.31
CA ARG A 726 -12.57 -10.59 12.28
C ARG A 726 -12.32 -9.99 10.90
N ILE A 727 -11.37 -10.57 10.16
CA ILE A 727 -11.02 -10.25 8.78
C ILE A 727 -11.23 -11.50 7.93
N TYR A 728 -12.06 -11.45 6.92
CA TYR A 728 -12.18 -12.51 5.93
C TYR A 728 -11.14 -12.31 4.82
N TRP A 729 -10.62 -13.42 4.27
CA TRP A 729 -9.54 -13.38 3.32
C TRP A 729 -9.96 -13.65 1.86
N ASP A 730 -11.16 -14.26 1.68
CA ASP A 730 -11.73 -14.58 0.40
C ASP A 730 -13.17 -14.05 0.23
N GLU A 731 -13.65 -14.01 -0.98
CA GLU A 731 -14.98 -13.53 -1.38
C GLU A 731 -16.10 -14.42 -0.81
N ALA A 732 -15.85 -15.73 -0.70
CA ALA A 732 -16.78 -16.71 -0.12
C ALA A 732 -16.91 -16.60 1.41
N ASN A 733 -15.98 -15.86 2.06
CA ASN A 733 -15.83 -15.79 3.52
C ASN A 733 -15.57 -17.16 4.15
N SER A 734 -14.84 -18.03 3.48
CA SER A 734 -14.60 -19.41 3.88
C SER A 734 -13.54 -19.51 4.99
N TYR A 735 -12.59 -18.60 5.06
CA TYR A 735 -11.57 -18.55 6.09
C TYR A 735 -11.27 -17.10 6.52
N SER A 736 -10.78 -16.94 7.77
CA SER A 736 -10.67 -15.59 8.36
C SER A 736 -9.61 -15.55 9.45
N GLN A 737 -9.06 -14.36 9.71
CA GLN A 737 -8.37 -14.04 10.97
C GLN A 737 -9.42 -13.73 12.04
N PRO A 738 -9.45 -14.43 13.18
CA PRO A 738 -10.26 -14.05 14.32
C PRO A 738 -9.84 -12.71 14.94
N PHE A 739 -10.62 -12.21 15.91
CA PHE A 739 -10.22 -11.05 16.71
C PHE A 739 -8.85 -11.26 17.36
N TYR A 740 -8.01 -10.22 17.32
CA TYR A 740 -6.75 -10.17 18.05
C TYR A 740 -6.46 -8.78 18.59
N ALA A 741 -5.62 -8.70 19.62
CA ALA A 741 -5.15 -7.46 20.22
C ALA A 741 -3.65 -7.53 20.50
N LEU A 742 -2.96 -6.42 20.28
CA LEU A 742 -1.52 -6.26 20.49
C LEU A 742 -1.29 -5.15 21.48
N LEU A 743 -0.50 -5.44 22.51
CA LEU A 743 -0.11 -4.50 23.56
C LEU A 743 1.35 -4.10 23.33
N GLY A 744 1.62 -2.78 23.29
CA GLY A 744 2.95 -2.20 23.35
C GLY A 744 3.19 -1.40 24.62
N ALA A 745 4.44 -1.17 24.95
CA ALA A 745 4.83 -0.26 26.04
C ALA A 745 6.21 0.33 25.79
N HIS A 746 6.45 1.51 26.36
CA HIS A 746 7.75 2.14 26.33
C HIS A 746 8.06 2.93 27.60
N VAL A 747 9.34 3.14 27.84
CA VAL A 747 9.85 4.02 28.91
C VAL A 747 10.95 4.88 28.33
N ASP A 748 10.75 6.20 28.34
CA ASP A 748 11.67 7.19 27.79
C ASP A 748 12.28 8.03 28.92
N GLY A 749 13.59 7.96 29.11
CA GLY A 749 14.32 8.84 30.02
C GLY A 749 15.02 9.97 29.26
N ILE A 750 14.78 11.23 29.61
CA ILE A 750 15.39 12.41 28.99
C ILE A 750 16.50 12.93 29.87
N PHE A 751 17.73 12.98 29.34
CA PHE A 751 18.96 13.40 29.98
C PHE A 751 19.58 14.58 29.19
N GLY A 752 19.09 15.81 29.41
CA GLY A 752 19.47 16.94 28.59
C GLY A 752 19.19 16.74 27.10
N ALA A 753 20.24 16.66 26.27
CA ALA A 753 20.15 16.43 24.83
C ALA A 753 19.92 14.95 24.43
N THR A 754 19.94 14.03 25.42
CA THR A 754 19.86 12.60 25.17
C THR A 754 18.54 12.03 25.65
N THR A 755 17.87 11.24 24.83
CA THR A 755 16.74 10.41 25.23
C THR A 755 17.11 8.93 25.10
N ILE A 756 16.91 8.16 26.15
CA ILE A 756 17.06 6.70 26.15
C ILE A 756 15.68 6.10 26.28
N SER A 757 15.32 5.26 25.32
CA SER A 757 14.01 4.59 25.23
C SER A 757 14.17 3.09 25.37
N LEU A 758 13.42 2.48 26.28
CA LEU A 758 13.18 1.04 26.32
C LEU A 758 11.78 0.79 25.78
N TRP A 759 11.62 -0.18 24.91
CA TRP A 759 10.33 -0.45 24.30
C TRP A 759 10.05 -1.94 24.13
N ALA A 760 8.77 -2.29 24.08
CA ALA A 760 8.30 -3.62 23.73
C ALA A 760 7.02 -3.52 22.87
N LYS A 761 6.88 -4.42 21.89
CA LYS A 761 5.71 -4.59 21.03
C LYS A 761 5.19 -6.01 21.14
N ASN A 762 3.87 -6.19 20.99
CA ASN A 762 3.20 -7.47 21.16
C ASN A 762 3.64 -8.19 22.47
N ILE A 763 3.51 -7.50 23.59
CA ILE A 763 3.98 -7.97 24.91
C ILE A 763 3.30 -9.28 25.32
N THR A 764 2.06 -9.48 24.90
CA THR A 764 1.28 -10.70 25.14
C THR A 764 1.72 -11.87 24.26
N ASN A 765 2.62 -11.63 23.30
CA ASN A 765 3.04 -12.58 22.27
C ASN A 765 1.83 -13.25 21.57
N THR A 766 0.83 -12.43 21.25
CA THR A 766 -0.38 -12.88 20.56
C THR A 766 -0.04 -13.36 19.16
N ASP A 767 -0.47 -14.58 18.81
CA ASP A 767 -0.38 -15.10 17.45
C ASP A 767 -1.52 -14.56 16.60
N PHE A 768 -1.18 -14.06 15.41
CA PHE A 768 -2.13 -13.53 14.44
C PHE A 768 -1.54 -13.59 13.04
N ASN A 769 -2.40 -13.57 12.03
CA ASN A 769 -2.01 -13.53 10.63
C ASN A 769 -2.29 -12.15 10.06
N THR A 770 -1.31 -11.57 9.37
CA THR A 770 -1.44 -10.26 8.72
C THR A 770 -2.08 -10.35 7.35
N PHE A 771 -2.00 -11.53 6.74
CA PHE A 771 -2.48 -11.83 5.42
C PHE A 771 -2.69 -13.33 5.26
N ALA A 772 -3.71 -13.72 4.50
CA ALA A 772 -3.83 -15.09 4.01
C ALA A 772 -4.43 -15.13 2.60
N MET A 773 -4.17 -16.22 1.90
CA MET A 773 -4.67 -16.48 0.56
C MET A 773 -4.78 -17.97 0.32
N ASP A 774 -5.50 -18.36 -0.72
CA ASP A 774 -5.53 -19.70 -1.25
C ASP A 774 -4.72 -19.81 -2.56
N SER A 775 -4.31 -21.01 -2.88
CA SER A 775 -3.67 -21.38 -4.14
C SER A 775 -4.10 -22.78 -4.53
N SER A 776 -4.32 -23.00 -5.81
CA SER A 776 -4.60 -24.31 -6.41
C SER A 776 -3.54 -24.73 -7.42
N ALA A 777 -2.36 -24.14 -7.37
CA ALA A 777 -1.23 -24.39 -8.27
C ALA A 777 -0.85 -25.87 -8.39
N THR A 778 -1.09 -26.68 -7.35
CA THR A 778 -0.79 -28.12 -7.33
C THR A 778 -1.96 -29.03 -7.73
N GLY A 779 -3.07 -28.46 -8.24
CA GLY A 779 -4.32 -29.16 -8.51
C GLY A 779 -5.18 -29.44 -7.30
N SER A 780 -4.70 -29.08 -6.08
CA SER A 780 -5.46 -29.10 -4.83
C SER A 780 -5.46 -27.72 -4.22
N ARG A 781 -6.58 -27.34 -3.60
CA ARG A 781 -6.70 -26.01 -2.94
C ARG A 781 -5.99 -26.06 -1.58
N HIS A 782 -4.99 -25.23 -1.42
CA HIS A 782 -4.24 -25.00 -0.19
C HIS A 782 -4.46 -23.57 0.29
N TYR A 783 -4.34 -23.38 1.61
CA TYR A 783 -4.43 -22.06 2.23
C TYR A 783 -3.07 -21.69 2.82
N PHE A 784 -2.63 -20.46 2.59
CA PHE A 784 -1.35 -19.95 3.05
C PHE A 784 -1.54 -18.65 3.81
N ALA A 785 -0.70 -18.39 4.81
CA ALA A 785 -0.75 -17.14 5.54
C ALA A 785 0.64 -16.60 5.90
N GLN A 786 0.68 -15.28 6.07
CA GLN A 786 1.79 -14.55 6.65
C GLN A 786 1.53 -14.37 8.15
N ARG A 787 2.38 -14.94 9.00
CA ARG A 787 2.32 -14.72 10.45
C ARG A 787 2.69 -13.28 10.78
N GLY A 788 1.98 -12.72 11.76
CA GLY A 788 2.28 -11.42 12.33
C GLY A 788 3.54 -11.44 13.21
N MET A 789 4.03 -10.26 13.52
CA MET A 789 5.23 -10.06 14.34
C MET A 789 5.01 -10.59 15.77
N PRO A 790 5.87 -11.52 16.29
CA PRO A 790 5.80 -11.98 17.67
C PRO A 790 6.28 -10.89 18.63
N PHE A 791 6.42 -11.24 19.93
CA PHE A 791 7.02 -10.33 20.90
C PHE A 791 8.36 -9.77 20.42
N MET A 792 8.50 -8.43 20.49
CA MET A 792 9.70 -7.67 20.17
C MET A 792 10.00 -6.68 21.29
N ALA A 793 11.27 -6.50 21.61
CA ALA A 793 11.74 -5.49 22.57
C ALA A 793 13.09 -4.92 22.13
N GLY A 794 13.39 -3.73 22.60
CA GLY A 794 14.66 -3.08 22.24
C GLY A 794 14.96 -1.84 23.06
N VAL A 795 16.13 -1.28 22.77
CA VAL A 795 16.63 -0.02 23.32
C VAL A 795 16.94 0.94 22.16
N GLU A 796 16.67 2.20 22.36
CA GLU A 796 16.97 3.26 21.41
C GLU A 796 17.55 4.47 22.14
N VAL A 797 18.60 5.06 21.58
CA VAL A 797 19.21 6.30 22.05
C VAL A 797 19.01 7.35 20.98
N ARG A 798 18.46 8.49 21.36
CA ARG A 798 18.31 9.68 20.51
C ARG A 798 19.10 10.83 21.11
N LEU A 799 19.78 11.55 20.26
CA LEU A 799 20.54 12.75 20.60
C LEU A 799 20.02 13.91 19.73
N HIS A 800 19.86 15.08 20.35
CA HIS A 800 19.56 16.32 19.64
C HIS A 800 20.49 17.43 20.16
N PHE A 801 21.29 18.04 19.28
CA PHE A 801 22.25 19.08 19.65
C PHE A 801 22.49 20.08 18.51
#